data_be857581301df77233c44a4b3e717f33
#
_entry.id   be857581301df77233c44a4b3e717f33
#
_cell.length_a   1.000
_cell.length_b   1.000
_cell.length_c   1.000
_cell.angle_alpha   90.00
_cell.angle_beta   90.00
_cell.angle_gamma   90.00
#
_symmetry.space_group_name_H-M   'P 1'
#
loop_
_entity.id
_entity.type
_entity.pdbx_description
1 polymer ?
#
loop_
_entity_poly.entity_id
_entity_poly.type
_entity_poly.pdbx_seq_one_letter_code
_entity_poly.pdbx_strand_id
1 'polypeptide(L)'
;MQNSCFPVVSFFLVVAGMLVVTSAAVAGPKDMPDLFQTAAQAPGGILSYVSNLEDEVFRTGDRAVAEAQRWTVQGMIFQIDRYRDTDLLLANLPDWLLPPSERGKSGANKGLNAAASAAYAEMLDSAARLYDRTDLAARAAFMREMLQKKGFVEGGDAARSVSASYPFSRADLASRVREELTHEIRPGGVDGQLFWNGNAQMFMYPPSFAFEKVQGAVRYRFQVMDDQQYAHTFEAEAPTASLKPVWTFVPRGLIAVFCFGLDAEGKVCGLAGERRFWKQAPYEPGVYPRAKRPYAQAQRMLCDYILNLPEIADLEKNGKPDLSARSNFSSYPSKMQSAVIRAMLSLSKIAPERKDRALKVARIAADYLLAKSQPAGTPLEYFTPTYEGDGQLSGTYAGMHMLIYPADVGTAFVNLSMATGETKYLDAAKRIAATYRRLQGEDGTWYLKMNEKDGSPVSSNRLVPTSVIFFFEALYAATGEATYRAVADRAFGFIENGPMKTWNWEGQFEDIRPAESRFQNLTKHNACDTAIYMLKRFPGDRKRLAQAREIVRYAEDQFVVWRSPCRADRAGFKRVQTYPYETWMAPVALEQYNCYYPIDGSVAKLIRTWLALWEAERNPLDLAKARTMGDATVNMQEPNGRVRTYWVPEPGDGTPIGKVARQPVGGDWLGCLQADEWALGLLAGTEPDRAEGDAK
;
A
#
# COMPACT_ATOMS: atom_id res chain seq x y z
N MET A 1 -44.66 10.01 7.83
CA MET A 1 -45.43 10.36 6.62
C MET A 1 -44.83 11.62 6.03
N GLN A 2 -43.95 11.47 5.05
CA GLN A 2 -43.81 12.37 3.89
C GLN A 2 -42.73 11.77 3.01
N ASN A 3 -43.17 11.15 1.93
CA ASN A 3 -42.37 10.65 0.84
C ASN A 3 -41.72 11.84 0.13
N SER A 4 -40.37 11.82 -0.01
CA SER A 4 -39.69 12.61 -1.03
C SER A 4 -39.09 11.67 -2.07
N CYS A 5 -39.80 11.55 -3.19
CA CYS A 5 -39.32 10.98 -4.44
C CYS A 5 -38.12 11.77 -4.93
N PHE A 6 -36.98 11.15 -5.02
CA PHE A 6 -35.87 11.66 -5.82
C PHE A 6 -36.07 11.23 -7.28
N PRO A 7 -35.88 12.11 -8.26
CA PRO A 7 -36.23 11.83 -9.64
C PRO A 7 -35.20 10.89 -10.28
N VAL A 8 -35.69 9.78 -10.78
CA VAL A 8 -35.01 8.77 -11.59
C VAL A 8 -34.43 9.32 -12.91
N VAL A 9 -34.75 10.57 -13.26
CA VAL A 9 -34.38 11.21 -14.54
C VAL A 9 -32.86 11.56 -14.62
N SER A 10 -32.20 11.84 -13.49
CA SER A 10 -30.78 12.19 -13.52
C SER A 10 -29.83 10.99 -13.76
N PHE A 11 -30.29 9.77 -13.50
CA PHE A 11 -29.48 8.56 -13.71
C PHE A 11 -29.43 8.14 -15.18
N PHE A 12 -30.48 8.39 -15.94
CA PHE A 12 -30.55 8.08 -17.38
C PHE A 12 -29.74 9.06 -18.25
N LEU A 13 -29.62 10.32 -17.84
CA LEU A 13 -28.83 11.30 -18.58
C LEU A 13 -27.30 11.12 -18.39
N VAL A 14 -26.86 10.63 -17.23
CA VAL A 14 -25.45 10.29 -16.99
C VAL A 14 -25.07 9.02 -17.75
N VAL A 15 -25.98 8.04 -17.85
CA VAL A 15 -25.78 6.83 -18.65
C VAL A 15 -25.83 7.12 -20.16
N ALA A 16 -26.71 8.04 -20.60
CA ALA A 16 -26.77 8.46 -22.01
C ALA A 16 -25.58 9.37 -22.41
N GLY A 17 -25.09 10.21 -21.50
CA GLY A 17 -23.87 10.99 -21.73
C GLY A 17 -22.61 10.10 -21.74
N MET A 18 -22.54 9.06 -20.91
CA MET A 18 -21.51 8.02 -20.99
C MET A 18 -21.62 7.19 -22.28
N LEU A 19 -22.83 6.87 -22.75
CA LEU A 19 -23.04 6.11 -23.98
C LEU A 19 -22.64 6.89 -25.25
N VAL A 20 -22.72 8.23 -25.25
CA VAL A 20 -22.31 9.04 -26.41
C VAL A 20 -20.78 9.22 -26.46
N VAL A 21 -20.11 9.29 -25.32
CA VAL A 21 -18.63 9.27 -25.26
C VAL A 21 -18.10 7.85 -25.40
N THR A 22 -18.83 6.83 -24.91
CA THR A 22 -18.46 5.42 -25.05
C THR A 22 -18.73 4.86 -26.44
N SER A 23 -19.61 5.45 -27.27
CA SER A 23 -19.75 5.00 -28.68
C SER A 23 -18.55 5.37 -29.56
N ALA A 24 -17.72 6.33 -29.14
CA ALA A 24 -16.40 6.59 -29.73
C ALA A 24 -15.27 5.90 -28.97
N ALA A 25 -15.49 5.42 -27.73
CA ALA A 25 -14.48 4.86 -26.84
C ALA A 25 -14.71 3.38 -26.48
N VAL A 26 -15.82 2.77 -26.85
CA VAL A 26 -16.05 1.33 -26.84
C VAL A 26 -16.08 0.84 -28.29
N ALA A 27 -14.98 1.08 -28.94
CA ALA A 27 -14.67 0.35 -30.13
C ALA A 27 -14.56 -1.13 -29.74
N GLY A 28 -15.54 -1.92 -30.12
CA GLY A 28 -15.42 -3.39 -30.07
C GLY A 28 -14.20 -3.82 -30.90
N PRO A 29 -13.78 -5.10 -30.87
CA PRO A 29 -12.67 -5.59 -31.69
C PRO A 29 -12.72 -5.20 -33.17
N LYS A 30 -13.92 -4.81 -33.67
CA LYS A 30 -14.13 -4.30 -35.02
C LYS A 30 -13.76 -2.84 -35.21
N ASP A 31 -13.80 -2.05 -34.14
CA ASP A 31 -13.63 -0.58 -34.19
C ASP A 31 -12.23 -0.14 -33.73
N MET A 32 -11.44 -1.05 -33.16
CA MET A 32 -10.04 -0.81 -32.77
C MET A 32 -9.16 -0.40 -33.96
N PRO A 33 -9.26 -1.03 -35.14
CA PRO A 33 -8.56 -0.57 -36.34
C PRO A 33 -8.90 0.87 -36.73
N ASP A 34 -10.14 1.29 -36.60
CA ASP A 34 -10.60 2.64 -36.95
C ASP A 34 -10.06 3.69 -35.98
N LEU A 35 -10.05 3.39 -34.66
CA LEU A 35 -9.46 4.26 -33.64
C LEU A 35 -7.95 4.43 -33.86
N PHE A 36 -7.27 3.32 -34.16
CA PHE A 36 -5.84 3.33 -34.46
C PHE A 36 -5.53 4.15 -35.73
N GLN A 37 -6.31 3.99 -36.82
CA GLN A 37 -6.18 4.78 -38.01
C GLN A 37 -6.46 6.25 -37.76
N THR A 38 -7.49 6.56 -36.96
CA THR A 38 -7.78 7.95 -36.58
C THR A 38 -6.62 8.56 -35.81
N ALA A 39 -6.02 7.85 -34.89
CA ALA A 39 -4.86 8.30 -34.15
C ALA A 39 -3.62 8.42 -35.05
N ALA A 40 -3.42 7.50 -35.99
CA ALA A 40 -2.32 7.55 -36.96
C ALA A 40 -2.43 8.72 -37.95
N GLN A 41 -3.65 9.14 -38.28
CA GLN A 41 -3.93 10.28 -39.17
C GLN A 41 -3.99 11.62 -38.43
N ALA A 42 -3.90 11.63 -37.12
CA ALA A 42 -3.87 12.87 -36.35
C ALA A 42 -2.65 13.73 -36.74
N PRO A 43 -2.78 15.07 -36.74
CA PRO A 43 -1.67 15.95 -36.98
C PRO A 43 -0.48 15.63 -36.08
N GLY A 44 0.64 15.21 -36.67
CA GLY A 44 1.81 14.76 -35.94
C GLY A 44 1.83 13.26 -35.59
N GLY A 45 0.83 12.50 -36.04
CA GLY A 45 0.78 11.06 -35.89
C GLY A 45 0.28 10.57 -34.53
N ILE A 46 0.30 9.24 -34.35
CA ILE A 46 -0.24 8.52 -33.20
C ILE A 46 0.33 9.02 -31.88
N LEU A 47 1.62 9.26 -31.81
CA LEU A 47 2.29 9.67 -30.60
C LEU A 47 1.95 11.10 -30.20
N SER A 48 1.73 11.97 -31.17
CA SER A 48 1.21 13.33 -30.95
C SER A 48 -0.22 13.28 -30.44
N TYR A 49 -1.02 12.38 -30.99
CA TYR A 49 -2.38 12.14 -30.50
C TYR A 49 -2.39 11.72 -29.03
N VAL A 50 -1.56 10.74 -28.66
CA VAL A 50 -1.44 10.27 -27.26
C VAL A 50 -0.92 11.38 -26.35
N SER A 51 0.10 12.14 -26.78
CA SER A 51 0.66 13.26 -26.02
C SER A 51 -0.39 14.37 -25.80
N ASN A 52 -1.14 14.72 -26.83
CA ASN A 52 -2.22 15.71 -26.70
C ASN A 52 -3.32 15.26 -25.74
N LEU A 53 -3.64 13.97 -25.72
CA LEU A 53 -4.57 13.41 -24.73
C LEU A 53 -4.00 13.47 -23.31
N GLU A 54 -2.71 13.21 -23.11
CA GLU A 54 -2.04 13.35 -21.81
C GLU A 54 -2.06 14.79 -21.32
N ASP A 55 -1.70 15.75 -22.19
CA ASP A 55 -1.74 17.17 -21.88
C ASP A 55 -3.16 17.63 -21.51
N GLU A 56 -4.17 17.11 -22.20
CA GLU A 56 -5.56 17.38 -21.90
C GLU A 56 -5.98 16.84 -20.53
N VAL A 57 -5.56 15.62 -20.17
CA VAL A 57 -5.80 15.05 -18.83
C VAL A 57 -5.14 15.88 -17.75
N PHE A 58 -3.88 16.30 -17.95
CA PHE A 58 -3.18 17.14 -16.98
C PHE A 58 -3.84 18.52 -16.84
N ARG A 59 -4.33 19.07 -17.94
CA ARG A 59 -4.98 20.38 -17.95
C ARG A 59 -6.40 20.37 -17.38
N THR A 60 -7.18 19.34 -17.66
CA THR A 60 -8.60 19.29 -17.31
C THR A 60 -8.91 18.32 -16.17
N GLY A 61 -8.05 17.35 -15.91
CA GLY A 61 -8.34 16.23 -15.03
C GLY A 61 -9.47 15.33 -15.59
N ASP A 62 -9.75 15.41 -16.87
CA ASP A 62 -10.85 14.71 -17.50
C ASP A 62 -10.54 13.23 -17.68
N ARG A 63 -11.29 12.40 -16.96
CA ARG A 63 -11.17 10.96 -16.96
C ARG A 63 -11.46 10.33 -18.33
N ALA A 64 -12.39 10.92 -19.11
CA ALA A 64 -12.73 10.40 -20.43
C ALA A 64 -11.54 10.51 -21.39
N VAL A 65 -10.75 11.58 -21.28
CA VAL A 65 -9.54 11.78 -22.08
C VAL A 65 -8.47 10.77 -21.67
N ALA A 66 -8.25 10.51 -20.37
CA ALA A 66 -7.33 9.48 -19.89
C ALA A 66 -7.71 8.08 -20.38
N GLU A 67 -9.00 7.76 -20.37
CA GLU A 67 -9.49 6.48 -20.90
C GLU A 67 -9.31 6.37 -22.43
N ALA A 68 -9.56 7.44 -23.18
CA ALA A 68 -9.36 7.46 -24.63
C ALA A 68 -7.87 7.24 -24.98
N GLN A 69 -6.96 7.91 -24.26
CA GLN A 69 -5.52 7.72 -24.39
C GLN A 69 -5.12 6.26 -24.17
N ARG A 70 -5.60 5.68 -23.09
CA ARG A 70 -5.36 4.30 -22.73
C ARG A 70 -5.86 3.33 -23.80
N TRP A 71 -7.08 3.52 -24.31
CA TRP A 71 -7.63 2.73 -25.43
C TRP A 71 -6.79 2.87 -26.69
N THR A 72 -6.26 4.06 -26.96
CA THR A 72 -5.37 4.27 -28.10
C THR A 72 -4.08 3.48 -27.97
N VAL A 73 -3.42 3.52 -26.80
CA VAL A 73 -2.21 2.73 -26.53
C VAL A 73 -2.49 1.23 -26.63
N GLN A 74 -3.62 0.78 -26.11
CA GLN A 74 -4.05 -0.61 -26.21
C GLN A 74 -4.38 -1.02 -27.66
N GLY A 75 -4.98 -0.11 -28.42
CA GLY A 75 -5.19 -0.31 -29.85
C GLY A 75 -3.89 -0.49 -30.62
N MET A 76 -2.84 0.23 -30.25
CA MET A 76 -1.51 0.02 -30.80
C MET A 76 -0.97 -1.38 -30.48
N ILE A 77 -1.08 -1.82 -29.24
CA ILE A 77 -0.66 -3.17 -28.82
C ILE A 77 -1.44 -4.22 -29.59
N PHE A 78 -2.75 -4.04 -29.73
CA PHE A 78 -3.62 -4.95 -30.48
C PHE A 78 -3.24 -5.04 -31.96
N GLN A 79 -2.89 -3.93 -32.61
CA GLN A 79 -2.47 -3.93 -34.01
C GLN A 79 -1.13 -4.66 -34.19
N ILE A 80 -0.17 -4.45 -33.30
CA ILE A 80 1.08 -5.20 -33.30
C ILE A 80 0.79 -6.69 -33.14
N ASP A 81 -0.09 -7.04 -32.21
CA ASP A 81 -0.45 -8.41 -31.88
C ASP A 81 -1.14 -9.11 -33.05
N ARG A 82 -2.21 -8.50 -33.57
CA ARG A 82 -3.05 -9.12 -34.59
C ARG A 82 -2.47 -9.13 -35.99
N TYR A 83 -1.78 -8.02 -36.37
CA TYR A 83 -1.30 -7.84 -37.74
C TYR A 83 0.22 -7.94 -37.84
N ARG A 84 0.94 -7.98 -36.72
CA ARG A 84 2.40 -7.92 -36.65
C ARG A 84 2.97 -6.72 -37.40
N ASP A 85 2.18 -5.66 -37.54
CA ASP A 85 2.51 -4.45 -38.28
C ASP A 85 3.23 -3.49 -37.35
N THR A 86 4.56 -3.62 -37.32
CA THR A 86 5.43 -2.73 -36.58
C THR A 86 5.83 -1.49 -37.35
N ASP A 87 5.65 -1.50 -38.66
CA ASP A 87 6.12 -0.41 -39.55
C ASP A 87 5.30 0.86 -39.32
N LEU A 88 4.00 0.70 -39.10
CA LEU A 88 3.12 1.82 -38.78
C LEU A 88 3.47 2.51 -37.45
N LEU A 89 3.85 1.74 -36.46
CA LEU A 89 4.32 2.28 -35.19
C LEU A 89 5.63 3.04 -35.33
N LEU A 90 6.55 2.48 -36.08
CA LEU A 90 7.88 3.07 -36.33
C LEU A 90 7.81 4.34 -37.15
N ALA A 91 6.86 4.42 -38.10
CA ALA A 91 6.64 5.60 -38.95
C ALA A 91 6.20 6.84 -38.13
N ASN A 92 5.70 6.63 -36.90
CA ASN A 92 5.21 7.70 -36.04
C ASN A 92 6.17 8.06 -34.87
N LEU A 93 7.35 7.45 -34.82
CA LEU A 93 8.38 7.80 -33.84
C LEU A 93 9.06 9.13 -34.16
N PRO A 94 9.35 9.98 -33.14
CA PRO A 94 10.18 11.16 -33.35
C PRO A 94 11.58 10.78 -33.80
N ASP A 95 12.16 11.60 -34.68
CA ASP A 95 13.49 11.35 -35.26
C ASP A 95 14.59 11.09 -34.24
N TRP A 96 14.54 11.73 -33.07
CA TRP A 96 15.54 11.55 -32.01
C TRP A 96 15.44 10.19 -31.28
N LEU A 97 14.29 9.50 -31.40
CA LEU A 97 14.10 8.13 -30.92
C LEU A 97 14.49 7.07 -31.96
N LEU A 98 14.77 7.47 -33.19
CA LEU A 98 15.20 6.56 -34.26
C LEU A 98 16.73 6.40 -34.28
N PRO A 99 17.23 5.21 -34.65
CA PRO A 99 18.63 5.05 -35.01
C PRO A 99 19.08 6.09 -36.06
N PRO A 100 20.33 6.54 -36.03
CA PRO A 100 20.81 7.55 -36.97
C PRO A 100 20.54 7.23 -38.45
N SER A 101 20.53 5.95 -38.83
CA SER A 101 20.24 5.46 -40.20
C SER A 101 18.77 5.62 -40.62
N GLU A 102 17.87 5.85 -39.68
CA GLU A 102 16.42 5.94 -39.91
C GLU A 102 15.87 7.37 -39.69
N ARG A 103 16.72 8.31 -39.26
CA ARG A 103 16.31 9.70 -39.02
C ARG A 103 15.94 10.39 -40.32
N GLY A 104 14.94 11.27 -40.25
CA GLY A 104 14.39 12.00 -41.39
C GLY A 104 13.32 11.24 -42.18
N LYS A 105 13.01 10.02 -41.80
CA LYS A 105 11.97 9.20 -42.44
C LYS A 105 10.61 9.30 -41.74
N SER A 106 10.57 9.79 -40.49
CA SER A 106 9.34 10.01 -39.74
C SER A 106 8.83 11.44 -39.94
N GLY A 107 7.52 11.61 -39.92
CA GLY A 107 6.92 12.95 -39.87
C GLY A 107 7.25 13.57 -38.50
N ALA A 108 8.22 14.50 -38.49
CA ALA A 108 8.82 15.04 -37.27
C ALA A 108 7.80 15.46 -36.23
N ASN A 109 7.69 14.71 -35.19
CA ASN A 109 6.86 15.01 -34.01
C ASN A 109 7.74 15.66 -32.93
N LYS A 110 7.57 16.97 -32.74
CA LYS A 110 8.39 17.75 -31.82
C LYS A 110 7.89 17.67 -30.35
N GLY A 111 6.78 16.97 -30.11
CA GLY A 111 6.02 17.11 -28.87
C GLY A 111 5.81 15.86 -28.03
N LEU A 112 6.61 14.81 -28.18
CA LEU A 112 6.47 13.65 -27.31
C LEU A 112 6.91 13.96 -25.89
N ASN A 113 6.00 13.76 -24.93
CA ASN A 113 6.40 13.77 -23.56
C ASN A 113 7.11 12.45 -23.17
N ALA A 114 7.88 12.50 -22.09
CA ALA A 114 8.66 11.35 -21.60
C ALA A 114 7.78 10.15 -21.23
N ALA A 115 6.56 10.39 -20.74
CA ALA A 115 5.66 9.36 -20.29
C ALA A 115 5.09 8.53 -21.46
N ALA A 116 4.67 9.19 -22.56
CA ALA A 116 4.20 8.50 -23.77
C ALA A 116 5.32 7.68 -24.40
N SER A 117 6.54 8.22 -24.41
CA SER A 117 7.70 7.53 -24.96
C SER A 117 8.11 6.32 -24.11
N ALA A 118 8.01 6.41 -22.79
CA ALA A 118 8.27 5.29 -21.88
C ALA A 118 7.21 4.19 -22.03
N ALA A 119 5.92 4.57 -22.11
CA ALA A 119 4.82 3.64 -22.34
C ALA A 119 4.98 2.90 -23.66
N TYR A 120 5.47 3.61 -24.70
CA TYR A 120 5.73 3.03 -25.99
C TYR A 120 6.89 2.02 -25.99
N ALA A 121 7.97 2.33 -25.27
CA ALA A 121 9.08 1.39 -25.08
C ALA A 121 8.63 0.11 -24.35
N GLU A 122 7.75 0.23 -23.37
CA GLU A 122 7.15 -0.92 -22.66
C GLU A 122 6.27 -1.77 -23.58
N MET A 123 5.51 -1.11 -24.46
CA MET A 123 4.66 -1.78 -25.44
C MET A 123 5.50 -2.60 -26.43
N LEU A 124 6.58 -2.02 -26.97
CA LEU A 124 7.51 -2.72 -27.86
C LEU A 124 8.17 -3.91 -27.17
N ASP A 125 8.54 -3.79 -25.90
CA ASP A 125 9.08 -4.91 -25.11
C ASP A 125 8.07 -6.02 -24.89
N SER A 126 6.82 -5.66 -24.66
CA SER A 126 5.74 -6.63 -24.48
C SER A 126 5.46 -7.39 -25.78
N ALA A 127 5.40 -6.66 -26.91
CA ALA A 127 5.26 -7.26 -28.23
C ALA A 127 6.48 -8.15 -28.58
N ALA A 128 7.70 -7.72 -28.26
CA ALA A 128 8.91 -8.51 -28.45
C ALA A 128 8.86 -9.87 -27.75
N ARG A 129 8.38 -9.87 -26.50
CA ARG A 129 8.23 -11.10 -25.72
C ARG A 129 7.12 -12.01 -26.21
N LEU A 130 5.98 -11.43 -26.62
CA LEU A 130 4.81 -12.20 -27.07
C LEU A 130 5.07 -12.91 -28.41
N TYR A 131 5.88 -12.28 -29.29
CA TYR A 131 6.08 -12.76 -30.67
C TYR A 131 7.50 -13.23 -30.95
N ASP A 132 8.34 -13.33 -29.91
CA ASP A 132 9.78 -13.69 -30.04
C ASP A 132 10.50 -12.80 -31.09
N ARG A 133 10.24 -11.48 -31.01
CA ARG A 133 10.74 -10.49 -31.97
C ARG A 133 11.92 -9.71 -31.37
N THR A 134 13.16 -10.14 -31.69
CA THR A 134 14.39 -9.50 -31.22
C THR A 134 14.59 -8.07 -31.74
N ASP A 135 14.04 -7.76 -32.91
CA ASP A 135 14.08 -6.39 -33.50
C ASP A 135 13.27 -5.39 -32.67
N LEU A 136 12.09 -5.80 -32.14
CA LEU A 136 11.28 -4.96 -31.24
C LEU A 136 11.96 -4.76 -29.90
N ALA A 137 12.59 -5.80 -29.34
CA ALA A 137 13.36 -5.70 -28.11
C ALA A 137 14.55 -4.73 -28.25
N ALA A 138 15.25 -4.79 -29.37
CA ALA A 138 16.37 -3.87 -29.67
C ALA A 138 15.88 -2.41 -29.78
N ARG A 139 14.72 -2.17 -30.38
CA ARG A 139 14.13 -0.83 -30.47
C ARG A 139 13.65 -0.30 -29.13
N ALA A 140 13.00 -1.13 -28.31
CA ALA A 140 12.61 -0.76 -26.97
C ALA A 140 13.83 -0.38 -26.11
N ALA A 141 14.91 -1.14 -26.22
CA ALA A 141 16.17 -0.85 -25.53
C ALA A 141 16.77 0.49 -26.01
N PHE A 142 16.81 0.72 -27.31
CA PHE A 142 17.28 1.99 -27.87
C PHE A 142 16.44 3.19 -27.41
N MET A 143 15.13 3.06 -27.40
CA MET A 143 14.23 4.12 -26.91
C MET A 143 14.51 4.46 -25.45
N ARG A 144 14.67 3.45 -24.59
CA ARG A 144 15.02 3.67 -23.18
C ARG A 144 16.36 4.35 -23.00
N GLU A 145 17.36 3.94 -23.79
CA GLU A 145 18.67 4.58 -23.78
C GLU A 145 18.58 6.07 -24.16
N MET A 146 17.79 6.41 -25.18
CA MET A 146 17.60 7.79 -25.63
C MET A 146 16.80 8.62 -24.60
N LEU A 147 15.76 8.06 -23.98
CA LEU A 147 15.02 8.71 -22.90
C LEU A 147 15.94 9.00 -21.71
N GLN A 148 16.82 8.07 -21.37
CA GLN A 148 17.82 8.23 -20.34
C GLN A 148 18.84 9.33 -20.67
N LYS A 149 19.41 9.32 -21.88
CA LYS A 149 20.35 10.36 -22.34
C LYS A 149 19.75 11.77 -22.34
N LYS A 150 18.43 11.86 -22.45
CA LYS A 150 17.66 13.12 -22.39
C LYS A 150 17.24 13.50 -20.96
N GLY A 151 17.56 12.70 -19.97
CA GLY A 151 17.18 12.96 -18.57
C GLY A 151 15.71 12.71 -18.25
N PHE A 152 14.98 12.04 -19.13
CA PHE A 152 13.55 11.72 -18.94
C PHE A 152 13.30 10.43 -18.16
N VAL A 153 14.32 9.57 -18.02
CA VAL A 153 14.28 8.35 -17.21
C VAL A 153 15.58 8.28 -16.43
N GLU A 154 15.51 8.38 -15.12
CA GLU A 154 16.62 7.98 -14.26
C GLU A 154 16.70 6.45 -14.24
N GLY A 155 17.87 5.89 -14.60
CA GLY A 155 18.11 4.51 -14.19
C GLY A 155 18.69 3.50 -15.18
N GLY A 156 19.52 3.90 -16.15
CA GLY A 156 20.28 2.90 -16.93
C GLY A 156 21.49 2.29 -16.20
N ASP A 157 22.17 3.07 -15.38
CA ASP A 157 23.30 2.57 -14.57
C ASP A 157 22.86 1.86 -13.29
N ALA A 158 21.69 2.17 -12.74
CA ALA A 158 21.12 1.46 -11.62
C ALA A 158 20.86 -0.03 -11.93
N ALA A 159 20.47 -0.36 -13.16
CA ALA A 159 20.27 -1.76 -13.57
C ALA A 159 21.60 -2.56 -13.64
N ARG A 160 22.72 -1.89 -13.95
CA ARG A 160 24.05 -2.54 -13.94
C ARG A 160 24.66 -2.64 -12.56
N SER A 161 24.37 -1.70 -11.64
CA SER A 161 24.85 -1.74 -10.27
C SER A 161 24.07 -2.73 -9.38
N VAL A 162 22.86 -3.16 -9.80
CA VAL A 162 22.03 -4.13 -9.06
C VAL A 162 22.74 -5.49 -8.89
N SER A 163 23.57 -5.90 -9.83
CA SER A 163 24.24 -7.20 -9.76
C SER A 163 25.33 -7.28 -8.66
N ALA A 164 25.89 -6.14 -8.26
CA ALA A 164 26.99 -6.10 -7.30
C ALA A 164 26.56 -6.06 -5.82
N SER A 165 25.31 -5.67 -5.52
CA SER A 165 24.82 -5.49 -4.14
C SER A 165 23.77 -6.49 -3.67
N TYR A 166 23.23 -7.33 -4.56
CA TYR A 166 22.33 -8.43 -4.21
C TYR A 166 23.04 -9.77 -4.41
N PRO A 167 23.05 -10.65 -3.40
CA PRO A 167 23.64 -11.99 -3.55
C PRO A 167 22.78 -12.91 -4.45
N PHE A 168 21.74 -12.39 -5.08
CA PHE A 168 20.78 -13.16 -5.86
C PHE A 168 20.64 -12.62 -7.27
N SER A 169 20.63 -13.51 -8.26
CA SER A 169 20.47 -13.11 -9.65
C SER A 169 19.06 -12.58 -9.94
N ARG A 170 18.94 -11.66 -10.89
CA ARG A 170 17.64 -11.16 -11.36
C ARG A 170 16.75 -12.30 -11.87
N ALA A 171 17.35 -13.30 -12.52
CA ALA A 171 16.65 -14.47 -13.05
C ALA A 171 16.03 -15.32 -11.92
N ASP A 172 16.77 -15.54 -10.83
CA ASP A 172 16.27 -16.27 -9.66
C ASP A 172 15.09 -15.54 -9.01
N LEU A 173 15.23 -14.24 -8.80
CA LEU A 173 14.15 -13.43 -8.25
C LEU A 173 12.90 -13.44 -9.15
N ALA A 174 13.07 -13.33 -10.47
CA ALA A 174 11.97 -13.40 -11.42
C ALA A 174 11.28 -14.77 -11.42
N SER A 175 12.04 -15.86 -11.24
CA SER A 175 11.48 -17.21 -11.10
C SER A 175 10.61 -17.32 -9.83
N ARG A 176 11.11 -16.80 -8.69
CA ARG A 176 10.36 -16.79 -7.43
C ARG A 176 9.10 -15.93 -7.49
N VAL A 177 9.15 -14.80 -8.19
CA VAL A 177 7.95 -13.97 -8.44
C VAL A 177 6.91 -14.78 -9.22
N ARG A 178 7.32 -15.48 -10.29
CA ARG A 178 6.38 -16.32 -11.05
C ARG A 178 5.77 -17.43 -10.20
N GLU A 179 6.57 -18.06 -9.33
CA GLU A 179 6.08 -19.06 -8.39
C GLU A 179 5.06 -18.45 -7.41
N GLU A 180 5.40 -17.32 -6.77
CA GLU A 180 4.50 -16.63 -5.86
C GLU A 180 3.15 -16.28 -6.51
N LEU A 181 3.16 -15.83 -7.75
CA LEU A 181 1.94 -15.46 -8.49
C LEU A 181 1.04 -16.65 -8.85
N THR A 182 1.47 -17.89 -8.61
CA THR A 182 0.60 -19.08 -8.74
C THR A 182 -0.26 -19.33 -7.50
N HIS A 183 0.03 -18.66 -6.38
CA HIS A 183 -0.75 -18.79 -5.16
C HIS A 183 -2.03 -17.96 -5.24
N GLU A 184 -3.12 -18.55 -4.80
CA GLU A 184 -4.42 -17.91 -4.78
C GLU A 184 -4.58 -17.01 -3.56
N ILE A 185 -5.30 -15.92 -3.70
CA ILE A 185 -5.82 -15.17 -2.57
C ILE A 185 -7.10 -15.86 -2.11
N ARG A 186 -7.07 -16.41 -0.90
CA ARG A 186 -8.18 -17.07 -0.24
C ARG A 186 -8.61 -16.30 1.00
N PRO A 187 -9.34 -15.23 0.86
CA PRO A 187 -9.96 -14.65 2.03
C PRO A 187 -10.99 -15.65 2.54
N GLY A 188 -10.91 -15.93 3.82
CA GLY A 188 -11.89 -16.74 4.50
C GLY A 188 -13.29 -16.20 4.29
N GLY A 189 -14.22 -17.06 3.99
CA GLY A 189 -15.63 -16.73 4.00
C GLY A 189 -16.13 -16.56 5.44
N VAL A 190 -17.21 -15.80 5.59
CA VAL A 190 -18.00 -15.75 6.80
C VAL A 190 -19.26 -16.59 6.55
N ASP A 191 -19.63 -17.42 7.50
CA ASP A 191 -20.84 -18.25 7.44
C ASP A 191 -20.90 -19.19 6.21
N GLY A 192 -19.75 -19.76 5.83
CA GLY A 192 -19.61 -20.71 4.73
C GLY A 192 -19.62 -20.09 3.34
N GLN A 193 -19.67 -18.78 3.21
CA GLN A 193 -19.53 -18.12 1.92
C GLN A 193 -18.04 -18.02 1.56
N LEU A 194 -17.67 -18.66 0.47
CA LEU A 194 -16.42 -18.36 -0.20
C LEU A 194 -16.55 -16.98 -0.83
N PHE A 195 -15.69 -16.10 -0.41
CA PHE A 195 -15.92 -14.72 -0.59
C PHE A 195 -14.68 -14.04 -1.12
N TRP A 196 -14.86 -13.16 -2.06
CA TRP A 196 -14.07 -12.01 -2.04
C TRP A 196 -14.87 -10.72 -1.96
N ASN A 197 -14.43 -9.92 -1.07
CA ASN A 197 -14.79 -8.62 -0.69
C ASN A 197 -15.29 -7.74 -1.85
N GLY A 198 -16.58 -7.39 -1.83
CA GLY A 198 -17.20 -6.47 -2.79
C GLY A 198 -16.48 -5.11 -2.88
N ASN A 199 -15.66 -4.77 -1.88
CA ASN A 199 -14.90 -3.54 -1.81
C ASN A 199 -13.48 -3.65 -2.38
N ALA A 200 -12.96 -4.87 -2.63
CA ALA A 200 -11.66 -5.06 -3.25
C ALA A 200 -11.71 -4.60 -4.72
N GLN A 201 -10.77 -3.78 -5.15
CA GLN A 201 -10.80 -3.17 -6.49
C GLN A 201 -9.57 -3.51 -7.32
N MET A 202 -8.55 -4.10 -6.71
CA MET A 202 -7.35 -4.50 -7.42
C MET A 202 -6.84 -5.84 -6.90
N PHE A 203 -6.23 -6.61 -7.80
CA PHE A 203 -5.61 -7.88 -7.50
C PHE A 203 -4.31 -8.06 -8.27
N MET A 204 -3.33 -8.61 -7.60
CA MET A 204 -2.05 -9.05 -8.16
C MET A 204 -2.00 -10.56 -8.30
N TYR A 205 -2.55 -11.24 -7.29
CA TYR A 205 -2.66 -12.69 -7.21
C TYR A 205 -4.03 -13.17 -7.72
N PRO A 206 -4.16 -14.44 -8.15
CA PRO A 206 -5.44 -14.96 -8.60
C PRO A 206 -6.51 -14.87 -7.50
N PRO A 207 -7.56 -14.05 -7.67
CA PRO A 207 -8.65 -13.98 -6.71
C PRO A 207 -9.64 -15.14 -6.89
N SER A 208 -10.34 -15.49 -5.82
CA SER A 208 -11.50 -16.37 -5.85
C SER A 208 -12.78 -15.55 -5.70
N PHE A 209 -13.81 -15.90 -6.47
CA PHE A 209 -15.12 -15.26 -6.38
C PHE A 209 -16.20 -16.28 -6.11
N ALA A 210 -17.23 -15.86 -5.39
CA ALA A 210 -18.45 -16.60 -5.17
C ALA A 210 -19.65 -15.77 -5.63
N PHE A 211 -20.49 -16.37 -6.46
CA PHE A 211 -21.71 -15.75 -6.97
C PHE A 211 -22.93 -16.56 -6.55
N GLU A 212 -24.11 -16.04 -6.81
CA GLU A 212 -25.36 -16.72 -6.49
C GLU A 212 -25.62 -17.90 -7.43
N LYS A 213 -26.35 -18.92 -6.92
CA LYS A 213 -26.76 -20.05 -7.75
C LYS A 213 -27.83 -19.61 -8.75
N VAL A 214 -27.70 -20.07 -9.98
CA VAL A 214 -28.72 -19.91 -11.03
C VAL A 214 -29.63 -21.15 -11.05
N GLN A 215 -30.96 -20.92 -11.09
CA GLN A 215 -31.91 -21.99 -11.15
C GLN A 215 -31.75 -22.78 -12.47
N GLY A 216 -31.70 -24.09 -12.36
CA GLY A 216 -31.50 -25.01 -13.52
C GLY A 216 -30.06 -25.19 -13.96
N ALA A 217 -29.11 -24.43 -13.36
CA ALA A 217 -27.71 -24.62 -13.68
C ALA A 217 -27.13 -25.86 -12.99
N VAL A 218 -26.41 -26.68 -13.75
CA VAL A 218 -25.65 -27.84 -13.27
C VAL A 218 -24.14 -27.59 -13.29
N ARG A 219 -23.67 -26.60 -14.03
CA ARG A 219 -22.28 -26.12 -14.14
C ARG A 219 -22.27 -24.62 -14.32
N TYR A 220 -21.10 -24.02 -14.18
CA TYR A 220 -20.90 -22.58 -14.30
C TYR A 220 -19.71 -22.28 -15.19
N ARG A 221 -19.88 -21.34 -16.10
CA ARG A 221 -18.80 -20.82 -16.95
C ARG A 221 -18.36 -19.46 -16.41
N PHE A 222 -17.09 -19.37 -16.02
CA PHE A 222 -16.44 -18.12 -15.72
C PHE A 222 -15.84 -17.57 -17.01
N GLN A 223 -16.21 -16.35 -17.33
CA GLN A 223 -15.68 -15.58 -18.45
C GLN A 223 -14.98 -14.36 -17.91
N VAL A 224 -13.66 -14.35 -18.06
CA VAL A 224 -12.79 -13.25 -17.63
C VAL A 224 -12.43 -12.42 -18.84
N MET A 225 -12.91 -11.20 -18.91
CA MET A 225 -12.68 -10.29 -20.02
C MET A 225 -11.68 -9.22 -19.62
N ASP A 226 -10.67 -9.01 -20.43
CA ASP A 226 -9.79 -7.86 -20.31
C ASP A 226 -10.40 -6.60 -20.95
N ASP A 227 -9.68 -5.49 -20.88
CA ASP A 227 -10.12 -4.21 -21.42
C ASP A 227 -10.00 -4.15 -22.97
N GLN A 228 -9.39 -5.14 -23.60
CA GLN A 228 -9.42 -5.37 -25.04
C GLN A 228 -10.55 -6.30 -25.49
N GLN A 229 -11.43 -6.71 -24.56
CA GLN A 229 -12.57 -7.60 -24.76
C GLN A 229 -12.19 -9.06 -25.15
N TYR A 230 -10.92 -9.47 -24.94
CA TYR A 230 -10.59 -10.88 -25.01
C TYR A 230 -11.18 -11.61 -23.81
N ALA A 231 -11.82 -12.73 -24.10
CA ALA A 231 -12.43 -13.57 -23.09
C ALA A 231 -11.60 -14.85 -22.85
N HIS A 232 -11.20 -15.02 -21.60
CA HIS A 232 -10.61 -16.25 -21.10
C HIS A 232 -11.66 -17.00 -20.31
N THR A 233 -11.96 -18.25 -20.67
CA THR A 233 -13.06 -19.00 -20.08
C THR A 233 -12.61 -20.31 -19.46
N PHE A 234 -13.28 -20.68 -18.38
CA PHE A 234 -13.18 -22.01 -17.78
C PHE A 234 -14.51 -22.38 -17.12
N GLU A 235 -14.71 -23.65 -16.82
CA GLU A 235 -15.91 -24.15 -16.18
C GLU A 235 -15.64 -24.66 -14.76
N ALA A 236 -16.65 -24.56 -13.90
CA ALA A 236 -16.64 -25.02 -12.51
C ALA A 236 -17.99 -25.67 -12.17
N GLU A 237 -18.01 -26.56 -11.19
CA GLU A 237 -19.23 -27.25 -10.73
C GLU A 237 -20.13 -26.33 -9.88
N ALA A 238 -19.57 -25.25 -9.34
CA ALA A 238 -20.26 -24.28 -8.50
C ALA A 238 -20.02 -22.85 -9.01
N PRO A 239 -20.88 -21.88 -8.63
CA PRO A 239 -20.67 -20.47 -8.98
C PRO A 239 -19.55 -19.84 -8.14
N THR A 240 -18.60 -20.66 -7.70
CA THR A 240 -17.47 -20.30 -6.84
C THR A 240 -16.22 -20.91 -7.40
N ALA A 241 -15.26 -20.07 -7.79
CA ALA A 241 -13.99 -20.52 -8.31
C ALA A 241 -12.89 -19.46 -8.15
N SER A 242 -11.65 -19.95 -8.16
CA SER A 242 -10.46 -19.10 -8.34
C SER A 242 -10.25 -18.80 -9.83
N LEU A 243 -9.77 -17.62 -10.14
CA LEU A 243 -9.35 -17.25 -11.50
C LEU A 243 -7.97 -17.82 -11.89
N LYS A 244 -7.35 -18.64 -11.04
CA LYS A 244 -6.04 -19.25 -11.28
C LYS A 244 -5.90 -19.92 -12.66
N PRO A 245 -6.91 -20.68 -13.19
CA PRO A 245 -6.78 -21.36 -14.49
C PRO A 245 -6.47 -20.42 -15.65
N VAL A 246 -6.90 -19.16 -15.57
CA VAL A 246 -6.74 -18.16 -16.65
C VAL A 246 -5.84 -16.98 -16.25
N TRP A 247 -5.43 -16.87 -14.99
CA TRP A 247 -4.80 -15.68 -14.46
C TRP A 247 -3.52 -15.27 -15.18
N THR A 248 -2.70 -16.22 -15.62
CA THR A 248 -1.46 -15.95 -16.33
C THR A 248 -1.67 -15.37 -17.72
N PHE A 249 -2.84 -15.62 -18.32
CA PHE A 249 -3.19 -15.15 -19.66
C PHE A 249 -3.89 -13.78 -19.64
N VAL A 250 -4.50 -13.43 -18.50
CA VAL A 250 -5.18 -12.15 -18.33
C VAL A 250 -4.14 -11.04 -18.21
N PRO A 251 -4.16 -10.01 -19.06
CA PRO A 251 -3.22 -8.91 -19.00
C PRO A 251 -3.46 -8.03 -17.78
N ARG A 252 -2.49 -7.16 -17.47
CA ARG A 252 -2.64 -6.07 -16.52
C ARG A 252 -3.66 -5.05 -17.07
N GLY A 253 -4.58 -4.58 -16.23
CA GLY A 253 -5.58 -3.60 -16.62
C GLY A 253 -6.93 -3.83 -15.98
N LEU A 254 -7.95 -3.22 -16.54
CA LEU A 254 -9.33 -3.39 -16.09
C LEU A 254 -9.85 -4.76 -16.55
N ILE A 255 -10.33 -5.53 -15.59
CA ILE A 255 -10.85 -6.89 -15.80
C ILE A 255 -12.31 -6.93 -15.42
N ALA A 256 -13.13 -7.58 -16.24
CA ALA A 256 -14.50 -7.95 -15.93
C ALA A 256 -14.64 -9.48 -15.87
N VAL A 257 -15.25 -9.98 -14.82
CA VAL A 257 -15.56 -11.39 -14.64
C VAL A 257 -17.07 -11.57 -14.68
N PHE A 258 -17.53 -12.49 -15.50
CA PHE A 258 -18.92 -12.91 -15.55
C PHE A 258 -19.00 -14.41 -15.21
N CYS A 259 -20.00 -14.78 -14.43
CA CYS A 259 -20.28 -16.17 -14.10
C CYS A 259 -21.66 -16.55 -14.65
N PHE A 260 -21.69 -17.44 -15.63
CA PHE A 260 -22.93 -17.91 -16.27
C PHE A 260 -23.26 -19.31 -15.77
N GLY A 261 -24.53 -19.54 -15.42
CA GLY A 261 -25.07 -20.87 -15.18
C GLY A 261 -25.30 -21.62 -16.50
N LEU A 262 -24.92 -22.87 -16.56
CA LEU A 262 -25.12 -23.76 -17.70
C LEU A 262 -26.06 -24.90 -17.30
N ASP A 263 -27.04 -25.22 -18.15
CA ASP A 263 -27.89 -26.38 -18.00
C ASP A 263 -27.17 -27.70 -18.38
N ALA A 264 -27.88 -28.81 -18.36
CA ALA A 264 -27.32 -30.13 -18.65
C ALA A 264 -26.80 -30.25 -20.10
N GLU A 265 -27.38 -29.52 -21.02
CA GLU A 265 -26.99 -29.43 -22.44
C GLU A 265 -25.83 -28.45 -22.68
N GLY A 266 -25.36 -27.72 -21.62
CA GLY A 266 -24.28 -26.75 -21.71
C GLY A 266 -24.72 -25.38 -22.22
N LYS A 267 -26.02 -25.11 -22.31
CA LYS A 267 -26.59 -23.85 -22.73
C LYS A 267 -26.67 -22.90 -21.52
N VAL A 268 -26.45 -21.62 -21.76
CA VAL A 268 -26.57 -20.58 -20.71
C VAL A 268 -28.03 -20.44 -20.27
N CYS A 269 -28.29 -20.69 -19.00
CA CYS A 269 -29.62 -20.55 -18.39
C CYS A 269 -29.72 -19.29 -17.49
N GLY A 270 -28.66 -18.59 -17.23
CA GLY A 270 -28.68 -17.31 -16.48
C GLY A 270 -27.29 -16.79 -16.12
N LEU A 271 -27.26 -15.54 -15.67
CA LEU A 271 -26.08 -14.87 -15.12
C LEU A 271 -26.09 -15.02 -13.60
N ALA A 272 -25.09 -15.68 -13.03
CA ALA A 272 -24.90 -15.80 -11.59
C ALA A 272 -24.39 -14.50 -10.96
N GLY A 273 -23.59 -13.74 -11.70
CA GLY A 273 -23.10 -12.44 -11.27
C GLY A 273 -21.93 -11.93 -12.09
N GLU A 274 -21.54 -10.71 -11.78
CA GLU A 274 -20.41 -10.05 -12.42
C GLU A 274 -19.50 -9.36 -11.40
N ARG A 275 -18.23 -9.16 -11.77
CA ARG A 275 -17.26 -8.46 -10.97
C ARG A 275 -16.29 -7.69 -11.86
N ARG A 276 -15.94 -6.47 -11.45
CA ARG A 276 -14.93 -5.64 -12.13
C ARG A 276 -13.85 -5.25 -11.15
N PHE A 277 -12.60 -5.31 -11.58
CA PHE A 277 -11.43 -4.95 -10.78
C PHE A 277 -10.24 -4.62 -11.69
N TRP A 278 -9.18 -4.11 -11.07
CA TRP A 278 -7.91 -3.85 -11.74
C TRP A 278 -6.92 -4.98 -11.45
N LYS A 279 -6.37 -5.62 -12.49
CA LYS A 279 -5.20 -6.48 -12.35
C LYS A 279 -3.95 -5.64 -12.37
N GLN A 280 -3.22 -5.61 -11.25
CA GLN A 280 -2.03 -4.76 -11.09
C GLN A 280 -0.74 -5.50 -11.43
N ALA A 281 0.34 -4.71 -11.61
CA ALA A 281 1.67 -5.24 -11.86
C ALA A 281 2.23 -5.93 -10.61
N PRO A 282 2.82 -7.12 -10.74
CA PRO A 282 3.59 -7.73 -9.67
C PRO A 282 4.95 -7.04 -9.48
N TYR A 283 5.66 -7.44 -8.42
CA TYR A 283 7.06 -7.07 -8.23
C TYR A 283 7.90 -7.49 -9.45
N GLU A 284 8.71 -6.58 -9.96
CA GLU A 284 9.64 -6.84 -11.06
C GLU A 284 11.08 -6.58 -10.62
N PRO A 285 11.92 -7.61 -10.49
CA PRO A 285 13.28 -7.44 -10.00
C PRO A 285 14.13 -6.54 -10.90
N GLY A 286 14.84 -5.59 -10.29
CA GLY A 286 15.88 -4.81 -10.97
C GLY A 286 15.36 -3.64 -11.83
N VAL A 287 14.10 -3.22 -11.69
CA VAL A 287 13.55 -2.05 -12.41
C VAL A 287 13.38 -0.81 -11.52
N TYR A 288 13.59 -0.94 -10.23
CA TYR A 288 13.36 0.15 -9.28
C TYR A 288 14.63 0.95 -9.00
N PRO A 289 14.53 2.26 -8.81
CA PRO A 289 15.65 3.11 -8.42
C PRO A 289 16.28 2.65 -7.11
N ARG A 290 17.59 2.68 -7.04
CA ARG A 290 18.33 2.36 -5.80
C ARG A 290 18.33 3.55 -4.84
N ALA A 291 18.50 3.25 -3.57
CA ALA A 291 18.63 4.27 -2.54
C ALA A 291 19.79 5.23 -2.86
N LYS A 292 19.52 6.53 -2.81
CA LYS A 292 20.50 7.60 -3.04
C LYS A 292 21.55 7.73 -1.93
N ARG A 293 21.36 7.01 -0.81
CA ARG A 293 22.29 6.94 0.33
C ARG A 293 22.12 5.65 1.12
N PRO A 294 23.08 5.23 1.98
CA PRO A 294 22.95 4.08 2.86
C PRO A 294 21.75 4.21 3.83
N TYR A 295 21.12 3.09 4.17
CA TYR A 295 19.97 3.06 5.08
C TYR A 295 20.33 3.60 6.48
N ALA A 296 21.51 3.27 7.01
CA ALA A 296 21.98 3.79 8.28
C ALA A 296 22.07 5.33 8.29
N GLN A 297 22.57 5.93 7.20
CA GLN A 297 22.62 7.38 7.06
C GLN A 297 21.22 7.98 6.99
N ALA A 298 20.31 7.37 6.20
CA ALA A 298 18.93 7.82 6.06
C ALA A 298 18.17 7.73 7.39
N GLN A 299 18.35 6.63 8.16
CA GLN A 299 17.81 6.47 9.50
C GLN A 299 18.27 7.60 10.42
N ARG A 300 19.58 7.84 10.46
CA ARG A 300 20.14 8.92 11.29
C ARG A 300 19.57 10.28 10.94
N MET A 301 19.52 10.63 9.66
CA MET A 301 18.96 11.91 9.20
C MET A 301 17.49 12.06 9.61
N LEU A 302 16.70 11.00 9.55
CA LEU A 302 15.30 11.01 9.97
C LEU A 302 15.16 11.19 11.49
N CYS A 303 15.98 10.50 12.29
CA CYS A 303 16.00 10.67 13.74
C CYS A 303 16.45 12.10 14.14
N ASP A 304 17.46 12.67 13.47
CA ASP A 304 17.88 14.05 13.67
C ASP A 304 16.77 15.05 13.27
N TYR A 305 16.04 14.78 12.18
CA TYR A 305 14.87 15.58 11.81
C TYR A 305 13.82 15.57 12.92
N ILE A 306 13.45 14.39 13.43
CA ILE A 306 12.48 14.26 14.54
C ILE A 306 12.96 15.03 15.77
N LEU A 307 14.23 14.88 16.17
CA LEU A 307 14.79 15.57 17.33
C LEU A 307 14.75 17.11 17.21
N ASN A 308 14.80 17.62 15.98
CA ASN A 308 14.82 19.05 15.69
C ASN A 308 13.48 19.64 15.26
N LEU A 309 12.38 18.86 15.38
CA LEU A 309 11.03 19.40 15.17
C LEU A 309 10.73 20.55 16.15
N PRO A 310 10.04 21.61 15.71
CA PRO A 310 9.61 22.71 16.58
C PRO A 310 8.84 22.20 17.81
N GLU A 311 7.98 21.21 17.62
CA GLU A 311 7.17 20.58 18.67
C GLU A 311 8.03 19.89 19.73
N ILE A 312 9.17 19.32 19.34
CA ILE A 312 10.15 18.75 20.28
C ILE A 312 10.88 19.85 21.06
N ALA A 313 11.23 20.94 20.40
CA ALA A 313 11.84 22.08 21.09
C ALA A 313 10.88 22.70 22.12
N ASP A 314 9.60 22.85 21.80
CA ASP A 314 8.56 23.26 22.71
C ASP A 314 8.36 22.29 23.87
N LEU A 315 8.37 20.99 23.59
CA LEU A 315 8.31 19.93 24.60
C LEU A 315 9.53 20.02 25.57
N GLU A 316 10.74 20.20 25.04
CA GLU A 316 11.95 20.36 25.85
C GLU A 316 11.89 21.59 26.76
N LYS A 317 11.32 22.71 26.26
CA LYS A 317 11.22 23.99 26.99
C LYS A 317 10.12 23.95 28.05
N ASN A 318 8.97 23.41 27.73
CA ASN A 318 7.75 23.57 28.54
C ASN A 318 7.39 22.28 29.32
N GLY A 319 8.06 21.16 29.05
CA GLY A 319 7.75 19.86 29.65
C GLY A 319 6.45 19.22 29.15
N LYS A 320 5.79 19.84 28.17
CA LYS A 320 4.51 19.40 27.60
C LYS A 320 4.33 19.95 26.19
N PRO A 321 3.52 19.29 25.33
CA PRO A 321 3.12 19.84 24.05
C PRO A 321 2.32 21.14 24.18
N ASP A 322 2.35 21.97 23.15
CA ASP A 322 1.41 23.11 23.06
C ASP A 322 0.02 22.59 22.65
N LEU A 323 -0.88 22.51 23.64
CA LEU A 323 -2.23 22.02 23.45
C LEU A 323 -3.14 23.00 22.70
N SER A 324 -2.76 24.28 22.58
CA SER A 324 -3.49 25.26 21.78
C SER A 324 -3.20 25.14 20.29
N ALA A 325 -2.06 24.55 19.91
CA ALA A 325 -1.69 24.30 18.53
C ALA A 325 -2.57 23.20 17.93
N ARG A 326 -3.23 23.51 16.80
CA ARG A 326 -4.02 22.52 16.06
C ARG A 326 -3.11 21.61 15.23
N SER A 327 -2.43 20.69 15.89
CA SER A 327 -1.48 19.76 15.28
C SER A 327 -1.80 18.32 15.65
N ASN A 328 -1.31 17.37 14.85
CA ASN A 328 -1.38 15.95 15.19
C ASN A 328 -0.62 15.67 16.50
N PHE A 329 0.51 16.38 16.71
CA PHE A 329 1.37 16.22 17.87
C PHE A 329 0.66 16.51 19.18
N SER A 330 -0.16 17.56 19.23
CA SER A 330 -0.93 17.94 20.41
C SER A 330 -2.24 17.17 20.55
N SER A 331 -2.90 16.84 19.42
CA SER A 331 -4.24 16.23 19.43
C SER A 331 -4.25 14.74 19.79
N TYR A 332 -3.13 14.00 19.57
CA TYR A 332 -3.04 12.55 19.77
C TYR A 332 -1.86 12.17 20.68
N PRO A 333 -1.90 12.53 21.97
CA PRO A 333 -0.74 12.45 22.85
C PRO A 333 -0.15 11.06 23.00
N SER A 334 -0.95 10.02 23.23
CA SER A 334 -0.44 8.64 23.38
C SER A 334 0.30 8.17 22.13
N LYS A 335 -0.28 8.41 20.94
CA LYS A 335 0.33 8.02 19.67
C LYS A 335 1.63 8.78 19.40
N MET A 336 1.61 10.10 19.57
CA MET A 336 2.74 10.95 19.22
C MET A 336 3.88 10.84 20.22
N GLN A 337 3.60 10.94 21.53
CA GLN A 337 4.64 10.87 22.54
C GLN A 337 5.29 9.47 22.64
N SER A 338 4.52 8.39 22.45
CA SER A 338 5.15 7.06 22.38
C SER A 338 6.07 6.90 21.16
N ALA A 339 5.75 7.56 20.05
CA ALA A 339 6.63 7.60 18.88
C ALA A 339 7.89 8.42 19.15
N VAL A 340 7.78 9.59 19.83
CA VAL A 340 8.95 10.37 20.31
C VAL A 340 9.86 9.49 21.14
N ILE A 341 9.33 8.82 22.17
CA ILE A 341 10.14 7.95 23.05
C ILE A 341 10.90 6.92 22.22
N ARG A 342 10.23 6.21 21.33
CA ARG A 342 10.86 5.16 20.51
C ARG A 342 11.92 5.70 19.55
N ALA A 343 11.63 6.81 18.85
CA ALA A 343 12.61 7.44 17.96
C ALA A 343 13.85 7.95 18.72
N MET A 344 13.65 8.53 19.88
CA MET A 344 14.75 9.02 20.72
C MET A 344 15.60 7.87 21.30
N LEU A 345 14.97 6.75 21.64
CA LEU A 345 15.70 5.55 22.06
C LEU A 345 16.53 4.97 20.91
N SER A 346 16.00 4.99 19.69
CA SER A 346 16.74 4.60 18.48
C SER A 346 17.94 5.53 18.27
N LEU A 347 17.72 6.86 18.28
CA LEU A 347 18.76 7.86 18.10
C LEU A 347 19.87 7.74 19.15
N SER A 348 19.50 7.49 20.41
CA SER A 348 20.47 7.33 21.51
C SER A 348 21.45 6.19 21.31
N LYS A 349 21.09 5.18 20.50
CA LYS A 349 21.93 4.02 20.16
C LYS A 349 22.80 4.26 18.94
N ILE A 350 22.26 4.94 17.91
CA ILE A 350 22.96 5.11 16.62
C ILE A 350 23.78 6.39 16.54
N ALA A 351 23.60 7.33 17.47
CA ALA A 351 24.30 8.63 17.52
C ALA A 351 24.72 8.96 18.96
N PRO A 352 25.88 8.42 19.43
CA PRO A 352 26.35 8.61 20.80
C PRO A 352 26.45 10.07 21.22
N GLU A 353 26.80 10.97 20.33
CA GLU A 353 26.89 12.41 20.56
C GLU A 353 25.51 13.09 20.74
N ARG A 354 24.41 12.43 20.40
CA ARG A 354 23.03 12.90 20.62
C ARG A 354 22.36 12.22 21.83
N LYS A 355 23.00 11.22 22.42
CA LYS A 355 22.43 10.32 23.43
C LYS A 355 21.77 11.06 24.57
N ASP A 356 22.48 11.99 25.18
CA ASP A 356 21.98 12.68 26.37
C ASP A 356 20.74 13.54 26.08
N ARG A 357 20.74 14.28 24.95
CA ARG A 357 19.57 15.05 24.54
C ARG A 357 18.42 14.15 24.16
N ALA A 358 18.66 13.08 23.40
CA ALA A 358 17.64 12.12 23.00
C ALA A 358 16.97 11.46 24.21
N LEU A 359 17.75 10.99 25.19
CA LEU A 359 17.21 10.41 26.42
C LEU A 359 16.48 11.44 27.29
N LYS A 360 16.94 12.68 27.31
CA LYS A 360 16.21 13.77 27.98
C LYS A 360 14.84 13.99 27.37
N VAL A 361 14.74 14.10 26.05
CA VAL A 361 13.46 14.25 25.33
C VAL A 361 12.54 13.06 25.57
N ALA A 362 13.08 11.83 25.50
CA ALA A 362 12.30 10.62 25.78
C ALA A 362 11.69 10.63 27.19
N ARG A 363 12.46 11.08 28.20
CA ARG A 363 11.97 11.23 29.58
C ARG A 363 10.86 12.26 29.70
N ILE A 364 11.03 13.43 29.08
CA ILE A 364 10.02 14.51 29.10
C ILE A 364 8.71 14.01 28.50
N ALA A 365 8.77 13.35 27.35
CA ALA A 365 7.59 12.76 26.69
C ALA A 365 6.92 11.70 27.56
N ALA A 366 7.70 10.84 28.21
CA ALA A 366 7.20 9.81 29.13
C ALA A 366 6.58 10.39 30.40
N ASP A 367 7.25 11.37 31.04
CA ASP A 367 6.76 12.03 32.24
C ASP A 367 5.47 12.82 31.97
N TYR A 368 5.36 13.45 30.80
CA TYR A 368 4.11 14.07 30.36
C TYR A 368 2.97 13.04 30.26
N LEU A 369 3.19 11.88 29.62
CA LEU A 369 2.19 10.82 29.53
C LEU A 369 1.82 10.27 30.91
N LEU A 370 2.78 10.09 31.80
CA LEU A 370 2.53 9.68 33.20
C LEU A 370 1.62 10.68 33.94
N ALA A 371 1.90 11.98 33.80
CA ALA A 371 1.12 13.04 34.43
C ALA A 371 -0.33 13.13 33.89
N LYS A 372 -0.55 12.66 32.65
CA LYS A 372 -1.84 12.65 31.96
C LYS A 372 -2.60 11.33 32.06
N SER A 373 -2.01 10.32 32.68
CA SER A 373 -2.67 9.02 32.85
C SER A 373 -3.93 9.16 33.72
N GLN A 374 -4.95 8.39 33.40
CA GLN A 374 -6.19 8.35 34.19
C GLN A 374 -5.89 7.98 35.66
N PRO A 375 -6.52 8.67 36.63
CA PRO A 375 -6.27 8.42 38.05
C PRO A 375 -6.63 6.99 38.48
N ALA A 376 -5.98 6.52 39.52
CA ALA A 376 -6.31 5.27 40.17
C ALA A 376 -7.79 5.25 40.64
N GLY A 377 -8.47 4.13 40.51
CA GLY A 377 -9.88 3.95 40.89
C GLY A 377 -10.87 4.43 39.81
N THR A 378 -10.41 4.98 38.71
CA THR A 378 -11.29 5.27 37.56
C THR A 378 -11.46 4.03 36.66
N PRO A 379 -12.51 3.96 35.84
CA PRO A 379 -12.73 2.79 34.97
C PRO A 379 -11.55 2.45 34.05
N LEU A 380 -10.85 3.47 33.53
CA LEU A 380 -9.69 3.34 32.65
C LEU A 380 -8.39 3.79 33.33
N GLU A 381 -8.28 3.50 34.64
CA GLU A 381 -7.12 3.90 35.44
C GLU A 381 -5.78 3.57 34.76
N TYR A 382 -4.83 4.50 34.87
CA TYR A 382 -3.49 4.44 34.27
C TYR A 382 -3.41 4.48 32.75
N PHE A 383 -4.53 4.45 32.02
CA PHE A 383 -4.48 4.67 30.59
C PHE A 383 -4.16 6.12 30.26
N THR A 384 -3.28 6.28 29.27
CA THR A 384 -2.91 7.59 28.77
C THR A 384 -3.93 8.08 27.72
N PRO A 385 -4.19 9.40 27.59
CA PRO A 385 -5.24 9.90 26.73
C PRO A 385 -4.94 9.67 25.24
N THR A 386 -5.95 9.23 24.50
CA THR A 386 -5.87 9.13 23.04
C THR A 386 -6.04 10.50 22.39
N TYR A 387 -6.93 11.34 22.92
CA TYR A 387 -7.31 12.64 22.37
C TYR A 387 -7.14 13.73 23.42
N GLU A 388 -6.55 14.85 23.04
CA GLU A 388 -6.33 15.98 23.96
C GLU A 388 -6.18 17.31 23.20
N GLY A 389 -6.37 18.43 23.90
CA GLY A 389 -6.16 19.78 23.40
C GLY A 389 -7.39 20.42 22.77
N ASP A 390 -7.43 21.76 22.82
CA ASP A 390 -8.51 22.56 22.22
C ASP A 390 -8.47 22.51 20.69
N GLY A 391 -7.29 22.23 20.14
CA GLY A 391 -7.05 22.11 18.72
C GLY A 391 -7.32 20.70 18.15
N GLN A 392 -8.05 19.85 18.85
CA GLN A 392 -8.32 18.51 18.36
C GLN A 392 -8.81 18.47 16.93
N LEU A 393 -8.18 17.59 16.13
CA LEU A 393 -8.58 17.32 14.77
C LEU A 393 -9.82 16.41 14.72
N SER A 394 -10.09 15.69 15.82
CA SER A 394 -11.19 14.74 15.99
C SER A 394 -12.05 15.09 17.19
N GLY A 395 -12.59 16.30 17.26
CA GLY A 395 -13.37 16.82 18.39
C GLY A 395 -14.56 15.94 18.83
N THR A 396 -15.07 15.07 17.94
CA THR A 396 -16.13 14.11 18.25
C THR A 396 -15.68 12.96 19.17
N TYR A 397 -14.38 12.81 19.45
CA TYR A 397 -13.80 11.75 20.27
C TYR A 397 -13.28 12.24 21.63
N ALA A 398 -13.56 13.48 22.02
CA ALA A 398 -13.23 13.99 23.34
C ALA A 398 -13.84 13.12 24.45
N GLY A 399 -13.08 12.81 25.48
CA GLY A 399 -13.52 11.96 26.58
C GLY A 399 -13.61 10.47 26.26
N MET A 400 -13.00 10.05 25.16
CA MET A 400 -12.91 8.63 24.76
C MET A 400 -11.46 8.17 24.76
N HIS A 401 -11.25 6.88 25.04
CA HIS A 401 -9.96 6.21 24.85
C HIS A 401 -10.07 5.13 23.80
N MET A 402 -9.11 5.12 22.88
CA MET A 402 -8.93 4.03 21.94
C MET A 402 -7.88 3.06 22.48
N LEU A 403 -8.28 1.79 22.70
CA LEU A 403 -7.49 0.82 23.46
C LEU A 403 -6.28 0.22 22.68
N ILE A 404 -5.86 0.87 21.60
CA ILE A 404 -4.59 0.60 20.92
C ILE A 404 -3.45 1.36 21.63
N TYR A 405 -3.66 2.64 21.90
CA TYR A 405 -2.57 3.56 22.20
C TYR A 405 -2.00 3.46 23.62
N PRO A 406 -2.76 3.14 24.68
CA PRO A 406 -2.15 2.85 25.97
C PRO A 406 -1.17 1.66 25.93
N ALA A 407 -1.37 0.68 25.02
CA ALA A 407 -0.43 -0.41 24.82
C ALA A 407 0.86 0.04 24.12
N ASP A 408 0.76 0.94 23.14
CA ASP A 408 1.93 1.55 22.48
C ASP A 408 2.77 2.35 23.48
N VAL A 409 2.11 3.09 24.39
CA VAL A 409 2.75 3.80 25.48
C VAL A 409 3.39 2.83 26.48
N GLY A 410 2.68 1.78 26.86
CA GLY A 410 3.21 0.74 27.74
C GLY A 410 4.48 0.10 27.18
N THR A 411 4.50 -0.21 25.88
CA THR A 411 5.69 -0.70 25.18
C THR A 411 6.84 0.32 25.21
N ALA A 412 6.54 1.60 24.96
CA ALA A 412 7.54 2.67 25.02
C ALA A 412 8.11 2.83 26.43
N PHE A 413 7.30 2.71 27.46
CA PHE A 413 7.74 2.76 28.86
C PHE A 413 8.64 1.58 29.23
N VAL A 414 8.29 0.34 28.83
CA VAL A 414 9.16 -0.83 29.03
C VAL A 414 10.53 -0.56 28.40
N ASN A 415 10.55 -0.13 27.13
CA ASN A 415 11.79 0.13 26.41
C ASN A 415 12.62 1.27 27.03
N LEU A 416 11.97 2.33 27.51
CA LEU A 416 12.65 3.45 28.19
C LEU A 416 13.25 2.99 29.51
N SER A 417 12.52 2.22 30.31
CA SER A 417 13.03 1.64 31.55
C SER A 417 14.26 0.77 31.32
N MET A 418 14.20 -0.11 30.31
CA MET A 418 15.33 -0.98 29.95
C MET A 418 16.55 -0.19 29.49
N ALA A 419 16.34 0.92 28.80
CA ALA A 419 17.43 1.76 28.26
C ALA A 419 18.08 2.67 29.33
N THR A 420 17.32 3.10 30.35
CA THR A 420 17.75 4.09 31.35
C THR A 420 17.98 3.49 32.74
N GLY A 421 17.44 2.30 33.03
CA GLY A 421 17.40 1.71 34.38
C GLY A 421 16.36 2.34 35.31
N GLU A 422 15.54 3.27 34.83
CA GLU A 422 14.53 3.95 35.63
C GLU A 422 13.27 3.08 35.81
N THR A 423 13.11 2.51 36.99
CA THR A 423 12.01 1.55 37.30
C THR A 423 10.61 2.18 37.23
N LYS A 424 10.48 3.50 37.46
CA LYS A 424 9.19 4.22 37.43
C LYS A 424 8.41 3.98 36.15
N TYR A 425 9.09 3.83 35.00
CA TYR A 425 8.45 3.57 33.73
C TYR A 425 7.99 2.12 33.59
N LEU A 426 8.78 1.15 34.06
CA LEU A 426 8.34 -0.25 34.12
C LEU A 426 7.14 -0.44 35.04
N ASP A 427 7.13 0.25 36.20
CA ASP A 427 6.02 0.22 37.15
C ASP A 427 4.74 0.84 36.54
N ALA A 428 4.89 1.91 35.74
CA ALA A 428 3.78 2.49 35.00
C ALA A 428 3.25 1.53 33.94
N ALA A 429 4.13 0.87 33.18
CA ALA A 429 3.73 -0.16 32.22
C ALA A 429 2.99 -1.30 32.89
N LYS A 430 3.44 -1.79 34.07
CA LYS A 430 2.76 -2.81 34.84
C LYS A 430 1.35 -2.38 35.28
N ARG A 431 1.15 -1.11 35.67
CA ARG A 431 -0.17 -0.55 36.00
C ARG A 431 -1.09 -0.52 34.77
N ILE A 432 -0.60 -0.06 33.61
CA ILE A 432 -1.35 -0.11 32.35
C ILE A 432 -1.75 -1.56 32.04
N ALA A 433 -0.85 -2.52 32.20
CA ALA A 433 -1.14 -3.93 31.97
C ALA A 433 -2.19 -4.51 32.92
N ALA A 434 -2.21 -4.07 34.19
CA ALA A 434 -3.22 -4.46 35.15
C ALA A 434 -4.62 -4.02 34.69
N THR A 435 -4.75 -2.79 34.16
CA THR A 435 -6.01 -2.30 33.60
C THR A 435 -6.44 -3.09 32.38
N TYR A 436 -5.53 -3.38 31.43
CA TYR A 436 -5.84 -4.27 30.30
C TYR A 436 -6.31 -5.65 30.74
N ARG A 437 -5.65 -6.26 31.73
CA ARG A 437 -6.04 -7.58 32.26
C ARG A 437 -7.45 -7.57 32.84
N ARG A 438 -7.81 -6.50 33.54
CA ARG A 438 -9.16 -6.32 34.13
C ARG A 438 -10.24 -6.14 33.04
N LEU A 439 -9.91 -5.47 31.96
CA LEU A 439 -10.84 -5.13 30.88
C LEU A 439 -10.90 -6.19 29.74
N GLN A 440 -10.05 -7.22 29.77
CA GLN A 440 -10.05 -8.26 28.75
C GLN A 440 -11.35 -9.05 28.78
N GLY A 441 -12.07 -9.09 27.66
CA GLY A 441 -13.29 -9.85 27.52
C GLY A 441 -13.05 -11.37 27.48
N GLU A 442 -14.12 -12.14 27.65
CA GLU A 442 -14.08 -13.62 27.57
C GLU A 442 -13.60 -14.11 26.19
N ASP A 443 -13.89 -13.34 25.14
CA ASP A 443 -13.41 -13.58 23.78
C ASP A 443 -11.91 -13.32 23.58
N GLY A 444 -11.20 -12.87 24.61
CA GLY A 444 -9.77 -12.62 24.61
C GLY A 444 -9.36 -11.22 24.16
N THR A 445 -10.29 -10.37 23.72
CA THR A 445 -9.99 -9.02 23.28
C THR A 445 -10.72 -7.94 24.09
N TRP A 446 -10.70 -6.72 23.62
CA TRP A 446 -11.25 -5.52 24.26
C TRP A 446 -12.21 -4.81 23.30
N TYR A 447 -13.04 -3.93 23.83
CA TYR A 447 -13.72 -2.95 23.00
C TYR A 447 -12.70 -1.97 22.39
N LEU A 448 -12.94 -1.52 21.15
CA LEU A 448 -12.01 -0.64 20.45
C LEU A 448 -11.91 0.74 21.08
N LYS A 449 -13.07 1.35 21.40
CA LYS A 449 -13.17 2.66 22.04
C LYS A 449 -14.07 2.58 23.29
N MET A 450 -13.64 3.23 24.36
CA MET A 450 -14.36 3.28 25.63
C MET A 450 -14.43 4.71 26.16
N ASN A 451 -15.52 5.04 26.84
CA ASN A 451 -15.70 6.32 27.52
C ASN A 451 -14.85 6.38 28.76
N GLU A 452 -14.12 7.49 28.97
CA GLU A 452 -13.26 7.64 30.14
C GLU A 452 -14.04 7.79 31.45
N LYS A 453 -15.25 8.37 31.40
CA LYS A 453 -16.06 8.67 32.57
C LYS A 453 -16.60 7.44 33.30
N ASP A 454 -17.11 6.49 32.53
CA ASP A 454 -17.83 5.32 33.08
C ASP A 454 -17.29 3.98 32.58
N GLY A 455 -16.30 3.98 31.67
CA GLY A 455 -15.75 2.77 31.11
C GLY A 455 -16.68 2.02 30.17
N SER A 456 -17.78 2.63 29.73
CA SER A 456 -18.72 2.00 28.79
C SER A 456 -18.13 1.95 27.38
N PRO A 457 -18.45 0.91 26.58
CA PRO A 457 -18.07 0.86 25.18
C PRO A 457 -18.75 1.97 24.36
N VAL A 458 -18.01 2.64 23.49
CA VAL A 458 -18.56 3.63 22.54
C VAL A 458 -19.35 2.95 21.42
N SER A 459 -18.95 1.74 21.06
CA SER A 459 -19.60 0.90 20.05
C SER A 459 -19.31 -0.58 20.31
N SER A 460 -19.98 -1.47 19.58
CA SER A 460 -19.74 -2.92 19.64
C SER A 460 -18.42 -3.36 18.99
N ASN A 461 -17.68 -2.46 18.35
CA ASN A 461 -16.44 -2.83 17.66
C ASN A 461 -15.41 -3.39 18.63
N ARG A 462 -14.86 -4.54 18.25
CA ARG A 462 -13.79 -5.21 19.01
C ARG A 462 -12.42 -4.80 18.48
N LEU A 463 -11.48 -4.67 19.40
CA LEU A 463 -10.08 -4.40 19.07
C LEU A 463 -9.44 -5.61 18.37
N VAL A 464 -8.72 -5.40 17.29
CA VAL A 464 -7.74 -6.37 16.79
C VAL A 464 -6.44 -6.14 17.57
N PRO A 465 -6.12 -6.99 18.57
CA PRO A 465 -5.27 -6.60 19.70
C PRO A 465 -3.76 -6.74 19.44
N THR A 466 -3.26 -6.47 18.23
CA THR A 466 -1.84 -6.68 17.91
C THR A 466 -0.90 -5.81 18.76
N SER A 467 -1.20 -4.51 18.93
CA SER A 467 -0.40 -3.63 19.80
C SER A 467 -0.40 -4.12 21.25
N VAL A 468 -1.53 -4.62 21.75
CA VAL A 468 -1.63 -5.15 23.12
C VAL A 468 -0.80 -6.42 23.26
N ILE A 469 -0.83 -7.32 22.27
CA ILE A 469 0.01 -8.52 22.25
C ILE A 469 1.49 -8.14 22.35
N PHE A 470 1.97 -7.20 21.52
CA PHE A 470 3.37 -6.76 21.57
C PHE A 470 3.73 -6.09 22.89
N PHE A 471 2.81 -5.36 23.51
CA PHE A 471 3.01 -4.78 24.83
C PHE A 471 3.19 -5.85 25.89
N PHE A 472 2.33 -6.85 25.93
CA PHE A 472 2.43 -7.95 26.91
C PHE A 472 3.66 -8.83 26.68
N GLU A 473 4.07 -9.06 25.43
CA GLU A 473 5.33 -9.75 25.12
C GLU A 473 6.55 -8.93 25.58
N ALA A 474 6.52 -7.59 25.42
CA ALA A 474 7.57 -6.74 25.94
C ALA A 474 7.68 -6.79 27.48
N LEU A 475 6.57 -6.79 28.19
CA LEU A 475 6.54 -6.99 29.64
C LEU A 475 7.04 -8.37 30.04
N TYR A 476 6.62 -9.42 29.34
CA TYR A 476 7.15 -10.76 29.59
C TYR A 476 8.67 -10.82 29.39
N ALA A 477 9.18 -10.24 28.32
CA ALA A 477 10.62 -10.20 28.06
C ALA A 477 11.40 -9.42 29.13
N ALA A 478 10.81 -8.36 29.68
CA ALA A 478 11.44 -7.52 30.70
C ALA A 478 11.37 -8.12 32.13
N THR A 479 10.35 -8.93 32.42
CA THR A 479 10.07 -9.40 33.81
C THR A 479 10.15 -10.90 34.02
N GLY A 480 9.99 -11.70 32.97
CA GLY A 480 9.83 -13.15 33.05
C GLY A 480 8.47 -13.64 33.57
N GLU A 481 7.53 -12.72 33.86
CA GLU A 481 6.23 -13.07 34.45
C GLU A 481 5.29 -13.72 33.42
N ALA A 482 5.06 -15.03 33.52
CA ALA A 482 4.25 -15.82 32.59
C ALA A 482 2.78 -15.31 32.45
N THR A 483 2.27 -14.60 33.44
CA THR A 483 0.92 -14.02 33.41
C THR A 483 0.73 -13.02 32.26
N TYR A 484 1.77 -12.29 31.86
CA TYR A 484 1.71 -11.38 30.72
C TYR A 484 1.55 -12.15 29.41
N ARG A 485 2.34 -13.22 29.24
CA ARG A 485 2.21 -14.07 28.04
C ARG A 485 0.85 -14.73 27.94
N ALA A 486 0.25 -15.16 29.04
CA ALA A 486 -1.09 -15.73 29.04
C ALA A 486 -2.18 -14.75 28.54
N VAL A 487 -2.02 -13.44 28.80
CA VAL A 487 -2.91 -12.40 28.22
C VAL A 487 -2.70 -12.27 26.71
N ALA A 488 -1.45 -12.24 26.26
CA ALA A 488 -1.11 -12.20 24.84
C ALA A 488 -1.64 -13.43 24.08
N ASP A 489 -1.51 -14.62 24.66
CA ASP A 489 -1.99 -15.87 24.04
C ASP A 489 -3.53 -15.87 23.89
N ARG A 490 -4.29 -15.39 24.90
CA ARG A 490 -5.75 -15.23 24.76
C ARG A 490 -6.12 -14.20 23.69
N ALA A 491 -5.39 -13.08 23.65
CA ALA A 491 -5.59 -12.04 22.64
C ALA A 491 -5.28 -12.55 21.22
N PHE A 492 -4.24 -13.37 21.08
CA PHE A 492 -3.93 -14.02 19.81
C PHE A 492 -5.01 -15.04 19.42
N GLY A 493 -5.60 -15.77 20.37
CA GLY A 493 -6.75 -16.65 20.14
C GLY A 493 -7.94 -15.94 19.50
N PHE A 494 -8.22 -14.67 19.88
CA PHE A 494 -9.21 -13.84 19.21
C PHE A 494 -8.85 -13.59 17.73
N ILE A 495 -7.59 -13.26 17.46
CA ILE A 495 -7.12 -13.04 16.07
C ILE A 495 -7.25 -14.31 15.24
N GLU A 496 -6.86 -15.47 15.80
CA GLU A 496 -6.97 -16.77 15.12
C GLU A 496 -8.41 -17.15 14.80
N ASN A 497 -9.33 -16.90 15.71
CA ASN A 497 -10.75 -17.26 15.53
C ASN A 497 -11.57 -16.19 14.80
N GLY A 498 -11.09 -14.97 14.71
CA GLY A 498 -11.69 -13.85 14.03
C GLY A 498 -10.97 -13.50 12.70
N PRO A 499 -10.13 -12.46 12.69
CA PRO A 499 -9.54 -11.94 11.46
C PRO A 499 -8.79 -12.96 10.59
N MET A 500 -8.07 -13.92 11.18
CA MET A 500 -7.38 -14.96 10.42
C MET A 500 -8.31 -15.94 9.70
N LYS A 501 -9.54 -16.14 10.20
CA LYS A 501 -10.54 -16.98 9.53
C LYS A 501 -11.40 -16.19 8.56
N THR A 502 -11.79 -14.98 8.95
CA THR A 502 -12.74 -14.16 8.20
C THR A 502 -12.08 -13.24 7.19
N TRP A 503 -10.77 -12.97 7.33
CA TRP A 503 -10.02 -11.97 6.57
C TRP A 503 -10.54 -10.54 6.74
N ASN A 504 -11.35 -10.28 7.75
CA ASN A 504 -11.81 -8.94 8.08
C ASN A 504 -10.76 -8.19 8.91
N TRP A 505 -9.67 -7.80 8.27
CA TRP A 505 -8.61 -6.98 8.84
C TRP A 505 -9.02 -5.51 8.87
N GLU A 506 -9.97 -5.19 9.70
CA GLU A 506 -10.54 -3.85 9.82
C GLU A 506 -9.48 -2.80 10.17
N GLY A 507 -9.54 -1.65 9.50
CA GLY A 507 -8.72 -0.47 9.81
C GLY A 507 -9.21 0.22 11.07
N GLN A 508 -8.38 0.23 12.11
CA GLN A 508 -8.69 0.76 13.43
C GLN A 508 -7.72 1.91 13.74
N PHE A 509 -8.09 3.13 13.30
CA PHE A 509 -7.31 4.36 13.52
C PHE A 509 -8.13 5.37 14.33
N GLU A 510 -7.43 6.24 15.05
CA GLU A 510 -8.03 7.20 15.96
C GLU A 510 -9.01 8.17 15.30
N ASP A 511 -8.72 8.59 14.08
CA ASP A 511 -9.47 9.57 13.31
C ASP A 511 -10.54 8.99 12.38
N ILE A 512 -10.69 7.67 12.38
CA ILE A 512 -11.63 6.97 11.50
C ILE A 512 -12.73 6.30 12.32
N ARG A 513 -13.96 6.44 11.85
CA ARG A 513 -15.07 5.65 12.37
C ARG A 513 -14.86 4.20 11.99
N PRO A 514 -15.02 3.26 12.93
CA PRO A 514 -15.06 1.85 12.62
C PRO A 514 -16.06 1.57 11.50
N ALA A 515 -15.76 0.59 10.64
CA ALA A 515 -16.64 0.22 9.55
C ALA A 515 -17.95 -0.37 10.08
N GLU A 516 -19.08 0.02 9.49
CA GLU A 516 -20.40 -0.51 9.85
C GLU A 516 -20.59 -1.94 9.32
N SER A 517 -19.99 -2.22 8.19
CA SER A 517 -20.04 -3.54 7.53
C SER A 517 -18.64 -4.17 7.42
N ARG A 518 -18.62 -5.51 7.43
CA ARG A 518 -17.40 -6.28 7.22
C ARG A 518 -16.75 -5.90 5.89
N PHE A 519 -15.43 -5.90 5.85
CA PHE A 519 -14.59 -5.64 4.67
C PHE A 519 -14.71 -4.22 4.09
N GLN A 520 -15.49 -3.34 4.69
CA GLN A 520 -15.66 -1.99 4.20
C GLN A 520 -14.38 -1.16 4.34
N ASN A 521 -13.64 -1.36 5.41
CA ASN A 521 -12.41 -0.64 5.69
C ASN A 521 -11.26 -1.57 6.08
N LEU A 522 -10.75 -2.35 5.14
CA LEU A 522 -9.60 -3.21 5.39
C LEU A 522 -8.29 -2.43 5.43
N THR A 523 -7.33 -2.96 6.19
CA THR A 523 -5.94 -2.51 6.25
C THR A 523 -4.97 -3.70 6.31
N LYS A 524 -3.69 -3.47 5.97
CA LYS A 524 -2.64 -4.46 6.19
C LYS A 524 -1.99 -4.35 7.59
N HIS A 525 -2.23 -3.28 8.38
CA HIS A 525 -1.48 -3.03 9.61
C HIS A 525 -1.57 -4.18 10.60
N ASN A 526 -2.78 -4.52 11.05
CA ASN A 526 -2.98 -5.62 12.00
C ASN A 526 -2.63 -6.98 11.39
N ALA A 527 -2.86 -7.18 10.11
CA ALA A 527 -2.48 -8.38 9.37
C ALA A 527 -0.95 -8.59 9.40
N CYS A 528 -0.19 -7.57 9.01
CA CYS A 528 1.28 -7.59 9.04
C CYS A 528 1.83 -7.80 10.45
N ASP A 529 1.29 -7.11 11.46
CA ASP A 529 1.70 -7.30 12.85
C ASP A 529 1.41 -8.72 13.34
N THR A 530 0.29 -9.32 12.94
CA THR A 530 -0.02 -10.72 13.23
C THR A 530 1.00 -11.66 12.59
N ALA A 531 1.37 -11.43 11.33
CA ALA A 531 2.41 -12.23 10.66
C ALA A 531 3.76 -12.10 11.37
N ILE A 532 4.20 -10.88 11.71
CA ILE A 532 5.44 -10.65 12.48
C ILE A 532 5.39 -11.35 13.83
N TYR A 533 4.26 -11.27 14.56
CA TYR A 533 4.09 -11.95 15.83
C TYR A 533 4.23 -13.47 15.69
N MET A 534 3.52 -14.08 14.74
CA MET A 534 3.59 -15.53 14.51
C MET A 534 5.01 -16.00 14.21
N LEU A 535 5.73 -15.30 13.32
CA LEU A 535 7.10 -15.63 12.93
C LEU A 535 8.08 -15.57 14.11
N LYS A 536 7.90 -14.58 15.00
CA LYS A 536 8.76 -14.42 16.18
C LYS A 536 8.38 -15.34 17.34
N ARG A 537 7.10 -15.57 17.54
CA ARG A 537 6.56 -16.36 18.67
C ARG A 537 6.70 -17.85 18.48
N PHE A 538 6.62 -18.33 17.23
CA PHE A 538 6.62 -19.73 16.86
C PHE A 538 7.72 -20.04 15.80
N PRO A 539 9.00 -19.81 16.15
CA PRO A 539 10.08 -20.02 15.18
C PRO A 539 10.14 -21.50 14.78
N GLY A 540 10.26 -21.75 13.47
CA GLY A 540 10.31 -23.10 12.91
C GLY A 540 8.95 -23.81 12.75
N ASP A 541 7.85 -23.23 13.21
CA ASP A 541 6.51 -23.78 12.99
C ASP A 541 6.07 -23.54 11.53
N ARG A 542 6.10 -24.60 10.71
CA ARG A 542 5.76 -24.54 9.28
C ARG A 542 4.31 -24.10 9.02
N LYS A 543 3.37 -24.46 9.90
CA LYS A 543 1.97 -24.05 9.76
C LYS A 543 1.83 -22.55 9.97
N ARG A 544 2.46 -22.00 11.02
CA ARG A 544 2.47 -20.57 11.32
C ARG A 544 3.17 -19.77 10.23
N LEU A 545 4.25 -20.31 9.71
CA LEU A 545 4.97 -19.70 8.59
C LEU A 545 4.10 -19.62 7.33
N ALA A 546 3.40 -20.71 6.97
CA ALA A 546 2.48 -20.72 5.83
C ALA A 546 1.33 -19.72 6.01
N GLN A 547 0.74 -19.63 7.20
CA GLN A 547 -0.30 -18.66 7.55
C GLN A 547 0.24 -17.21 7.46
N ALA A 548 1.44 -16.95 7.98
CA ALA A 548 2.07 -15.64 7.88
C ALA A 548 2.30 -15.24 6.42
N ARG A 549 2.75 -16.16 5.58
CA ARG A 549 2.95 -15.91 4.15
C ARG A 549 1.65 -15.58 3.42
N GLU A 550 0.57 -16.29 3.72
CA GLU A 550 -0.74 -16.01 3.16
C GLU A 550 -1.25 -14.61 3.56
N ILE A 551 -1.07 -14.22 4.81
CA ILE A 551 -1.39 -12.88 5.30
C ILE A 551 -0.55 -11.81 4.58
N VAL A 552 0.73 -12.07 4.35
CA VAL A 552 1.61 -11.12 3.65
C VAL A 552 1.24 -10.99 2.17
N ARG A 553 0.84 -12.09 1.50
CA ARG A 553 0.26 -12.02 0.14
C ARG A 553 -0.98 -11.15 0.09
N TYR A 554 -1.90 -11.30 1.06
CA TYR A 554 -3.05 -10.41 1.18
C TYR A 554 -2.63 -8.94 1.31
N ALA A 555 -1.67 -8.65 2.18
CA ALA A 555 -1.19 -7.28 2.39
C ALA A 555 -0.54 -6.70 1.12
N GLU A 556 0.26 -7.50 0.41
CA GLU A 556 0.86 -7.12 -0.86
C GLU A 556 -0.20 -6.92 -1.95
N ASP A 557 -1.10 -7.88 -2.10
CA ASP A 557 -2.15 -7.89 -3.13
C ASP A 557 -3.05 -6.66 -3.04
N GLN A 558 -3.48 -6.29 -1.83
CA GLN A 558 -4.48 -5.26 -1.64
C GLN A 558 -3.93 -3.85 -1.41
N PHE A 559 -2.66 -3.74 -0.98
CA PHE A 559 -2.12 -2.46 -0.53
C PHE A 559 -0.79 -2.07 -1.17
N VAL A 560 -0.15 -2.92 -1.97
CA VAL A 560 1.12 -2.56 -2.63
C VAL A 560 0.90 -2.19 -4.08
N VAL A 561 1.50 -1.10 -4.49
CA VAL A 561 1.60 -0.67 -5.89
C VAL A 561 3.06 -0.75 -6.30
N TRP A 562 3.42 -1.79 -7.04
CA TRP A 562 4.77 -1.97 -7.53
C TRP A 562 5.09 -1.09 -8.73
N ARG A 563 4.11 -0.82 -9.60
CA ARG A 563 4.27 -0.02 -10.81
C ARG A 563 2.99 0.75 -11.13
N SER A 564 3.13 1.99 -11.58
CA SER A 564 2.06 2.75 -12.22
C SER A 564 1.83 2.24 -13.65
N PRO A 565 0.64 2.40 -14.21
CA PRO A 565 -0.57 2.88 -13.58
C PRO A 565 -1.17 1.85 -12.63
N CYS A 566 -1.80 2.33 -11.57
CA CYS A 566 -2.61 1.53 -10.66
C CYS A 566 -3.94 2.24 -10.47
N ARG A 567 -5.04 1.51 -10.57
CA ARG A 567 -6.37 2.06 -10.35
C ARG A 567 -6.85 1.70 -8.95
N ALA A 568 -6.97 2.71 -8.10
CA ALA A 568 -7.57 2.59 -6.78
C ALA A 568 -8.85 3.43 -6.72
N ASP A 569 -9.74 3.13 -7.63
CA ASP A 569 -10.98 3.86 -7.86
C ASP A 569 -12.08 3.25 -7.00
N ARG A 570 -12.22 3.74 -5.79
CA ARG A 570 -13.29 3.29 -4.91
C ARG A 570 -14.48 4.23 -4.99
N ALA A 571 -15.65 3.70 -5.35
CA ALA A 571 -16.91 4.43 -5.31
C ALA A 571 -17.12 5.00 -3.89
N GLY A 572 -17.28 6.33 -3.80
CA GLY A 572 -17.39 7.04 -2.51
C GLY A 572 -16.09 7.64 -2.00
N PHE A 573 -14.96 7.38 -2.61
CA PHE A 573 -13.66 7.92 -2.19
C PHE A 573 -13.39 9.27 -2.87
N LYS A 574 -14.07 10.31 -2.43
CA LYS A 574 -13.97 11.68 -2.98
C LYS A 574 -12.54 12.26 -2.95
N ARG A 575 -11.61 11.67 -2.18
CA ARG A 575 -10.27 12.21 -1.98
C ARG A 575 -9.25 11.67 -2.97
N VAL A 576 -9.45 10.46 -3.51
CA VAL A 576 -8.55 9.86 -4.51
C VAL A 576 -8.90 10.33 -5.93
N GLN A 577 -10.12 10.78 -6.17
CA GLN A 577 -10.59 11.26 -7.47
C GLN A 577 -9.89 12.54 -7.99
N THR A 578 -9.15 13.24 -7.13
CA THR A 578 -8.46 14.47 -7.51
C THR A 578 -7.03 14.25 -8.04
N TYR A 579 -6.52 13.03 -7.98
CA TYR A 579 -5.17 12.72 -8.44
C TYR A 579 -5.22 11.63 -9.50
N PRO A 580 -4.54 11.80 -10.61
CA PRO A 580 -4.37 10.73 -11.59
C PRO A 580 -3.62 9.56 -10.92
N TYR A 581 -4.36 8.53 -10.51
CA TYR A 581 -3.81 7.31 -9.91
C TYR A 581 -2.85 6.57 -10.84
N GLU A 582 -2.80 6.97 -12.09
CA GLU A 582 -1.88 6.48 -13.11
C GLU A 582 -0.44 6.93 -12.87
N THR A 583 -0.25 7.99 -12.09
CA THR A 583 1.05 8.62 -11.83
C THR A 583 1.53 8.50 -10.38
N TRP A 584 1.00 7.56 -9.62
CA TRP A 584 1.50 7.36 -8.25
C TRP A 584 2.98 6.99 -8.27
N MET A 585 3.71 7.56 -7.31
CA MET A 585 5.13 7.28 -7.10
C MET A 585 5.28 5.85 -6.58
N ALA A 586 5.51 4.91 -7.51
CA ALA A 586 5.71 3.51 -7.19
C ALA A 586 7.23 3.20 -7.15
N PRO A 587 7.68 2.23 -6.32
CA PRO A 587 6.84 1.38 -5.45
C PRO A 587 6.34 2.10 -4.19
N VAL A 588 5.13 1.76 -3.76
CA VAL A 588 4.46 2.41 -2.63
C VAL A 588 3.44 1.48 -1.99
N ALA A 589 3.00 1.79 -0.77
CA ALA A 589 1.94 1.08 -0.08
C ALA A 589 0.81 2.01 0.36
N LEU A 590 -0.42 1.55 0.17
CA LEU A 590 -1.65 2.26 0.48
C LEU A 590 -2.04 2.04 1.95
N GLU A 591 -2.75 2.98 2.56
CA GLU A 591 -3.05 2.93 3.98
C GLU A 591 -4.15 1.91 4.33
N GLN A 592 -5.36 2.19 3.90
CA GLN A 592 -6.57 1.41 4.19
C GLN A 592 -7.66 1.76 3.19
N TYR A 593 -8.73 0.99 3.11
CA TYR A 593 -9.78 1.22 2.11
C TYR A 593 -10.48 2.57 2.24
N ASN A 594 -10.73 3.06 3.47
CA ASN A 594 -11.35 4.37 3.67
C ASN A 594 -10.38 5.55 3.48
N CYS A 595 -9.08 5.28 3.48
CA CYS A 595 -8.02 6.24 3.18
C CYS A 595 -7.00 5.59 2.25
N TYR A 596 -7.37 5.41 0.98
CA TYR A 596 -6.61 4.62 0.02
C TYR A 596 -5.50 5.46 -0.63
N TYR A 597 -4.68 6.07 0.23
CA TYR A 597 -3.54 6.88 -0.15
C TYR A 597 -2.23 6.12 0.02
N PRO A 598 -1.24 6.41 -0.84
CA PRO A 598 0.15 6.04 -0.60
C PRO A 598 0.67 6.74 0.66
N ILE A 599 1.14 5.96 1.63
CA ILE A 599 1.61 6.49 2.92
C ILE A 599 2.90 5.78 3.37
N ASP A 600 3.83 6.58 3.89
CA ASP A 600 5.13 6.16 4.41
C ASP A 600 5.04 5.05 5.46
N GLY A 601 4.22 5.24 6.49
CA GLY A 601 4.04 4.25 7.56
C GLY A 601 3.54 2.88 7.06
N SER A 602 2.85 2.84 5.91
CA SER A 602 2.47 1.58 5.25
C SER A 602 3.65 0.90 4.59
N VAL A 603 4.52 1.67 3.96
CA VAL A 603 5.77 1.18 3.37
C VAL A 603 6.66 0.60 4.46
N ALA A 604 6.87 1.33 5.55
CA ALA A 604 7.64 0.88 6.71
C ALA A 604 7.09 -0.41 7.33
N LYS A 605 5.77 -0.55 7.43
CA LYS A 605 5.13 -1.77 7.93
C LYS A 605 5.46 -2.98 7.07
N LEU A 606 5.37 -2.85 5.75
CA LEU A 606 5.67 -3.94 4.81
C LEU A 606 7.15 -4.30 4.79
N ILE A 607 8.06 -3.32 4.84
CA ILE A 607 9.50 -3.57 4.97
C ILE A 607 9.76 -4.50 6.16
N ARG A 608 9.24 -4.14 7.34
CA ARG A 608 9.42 -4.95 8.56
C ARG A 608 8.83 -6.34 8.44
N THR A 609 7.72 -6.48 7.73
CA THR A 609 7.04 -7.75 7.54
C THR A 609 7.82 -8.68 6.61
N TRP A 610 8.30 -8.17 5.47
CA TRP A 610 9.16 -8.95 4.58
C TRP A 610 10.51 -9.29 5.22
N LEU A 611 11.08 -8.40 6.02
CA LEU A 611 12.29 -8.73 6.77
C LEU A 611 12.05 -9.85 7.80
N ALA A 612 10.89 -9.87 8.47
CA ALA A 612 10.55 -10.97 9.37
C ALA A 612 10.38 -12.32 8.62
N LEU A 613 9.80 -12.31 7.42
CA LEU A 613 9.77 -13.50 6.55
C LEU A 613 11.18 -13.91 6.11
N TRP A 614 12.01 -12.96 5.69
CA TRP A 614 13.40 -13.21 5.35
C TRP A 614 14.18 -13.83 6.51
N GLU A 615 14.01 -13.34 7.72
CA GLU A 615 14.63 -13.90 8.91
C GLU A 615 14.20 -15.35 9.16
N ALA A 616 12.93 -15.67 8.92
CA ALA A 616 12.36 -16.99 9.15
C ALA A 616 12.72 -18.04 8.09
N GLU A 617 12.77 -17.65 6.81
CA GLU A 617 12.93 -18.60 5.68
C GLU A 617 14.16 -18.37 4.81
N ARG A 618 14.80 -17.21 4.95
CA ARG A 618 15.89 -16.78 4.05
C ARG A 618 15.51 -16.77 2.57
N ASN A 619 14.22 -16.50 2.26
CA ASN A 619 13.78 -16.34 0.88
C ASN A 619 14.29 -15.01 0.31
N PRO A 620 15.15 -15.05 -0.75
CA PRO A 620 15.73 -13.84 -1.34
C PRO A 620 14.71 -12.81 -1.82
N LEU A 621 13.53 -13.27 -2.24
CA LEU A 621 12.47 -12.41 -2.75
C LEU A 621 11.95 -11.46 -1.65
N ASP A 622 11.83 -11.94 -0.41
CA ASP A 622 11.37 -11.12 0.70
C ASP A 622 12.35 -9.99 1.01
N LEU A 623 13.66 -10.29 1.03
CA LEU A 623 14.69 -9.28 1.21
C LEU A 623 14.71 -8.28 0.04
N ALA A 624 14.55 -8.76 -1.19
CA ALA A 624 14.52 -7.90 -2.37
C ALA A 624 13.33 -6.93 -2.33
N LYS A 625 12.12 -7.40 -1.98
CA LYS A 625 10.94 -6.57 -1.79
C LYS A 625 11.12 -5.54 -0.68
N ALA A 626 11.65 -5.97 0.48
CA ALA A 626 11.92 -5.07 1.60
C ALA A 626 12.91 -3.96 1.21
N ARG A 627 14.01 -4.31 0.56
CA ARG A 627 15.01 -3.32 0.09
C ARG A 627 14.46 -2.39 -0.97
N THR A 628 13.64 -2.87 -1.90
CA THR A 628 13.01 -2.02 -2.92
C THR A 628 12.13 -0.95 -2.28
N MET A 629 11.35 -1.31 -1.27
CA MET A 629 10.55 -0.33 -0.52
C MET A 629 11.42 0.61 0.33
N GLY A 630 12.51 0.10 0.91
CA GLY A 630 13.48 0.92 1.62
C GLY A 630 14.20 1.91 0.71
N ASP A 631 14.58 1.49 -0.50
CA ASP A 631 15.15 2.36 -1.52
C ASP A 631 14.18 3.49 -1.89
N ALA A 632 12.88 3.17 -2.05
CA ALA A 632 11.84 4.16 -2.29
C ALA A 632 11.72 5.16 -1.13
N THR A 633 11.72 4.70 0.14
CA THR A 633 11.69 5.57 1.32
C THR A 633 12.89 6.52 1.34
N VAL A 634 14.10 6.01 1.09
CA VAL A 634 15.32 6.85 1.04
C VAL A 634 15.26 7.86 -0.10
N ASN A 635 14.72 7.49 -1.25
CA ASN A 635 14.57 8.37 -2.41
C ASN A 635 13.53 9.47 -2.17
N MET A 636 12.48 9.19 -1.39
CA MET A 636 11.48 10.17 -0.95
C MET A 636 11.98 11.09 0.17
N GLN A 637 13.05 10.71 0.87
CA GLN A 637 13.58 11.50 1.97
C GLN A 637 14.14 12.84 1.49
N GLU A 638 13.68 13.93 2.09
CA GLU A 638 14.14 15.29 1.83
C GLU A 638 15.59 15.52 2.35
N PRO A 639 16.28 16.59 1.88
CA PRO A 639 17.65 16.88 2.31
C PRO A 639 17.80 17.10 3.84
N ASN A 640 16.75 17.58 4.50
CA ASN A 640 16.72 17.76 5.95
C ASN A 640 16.43 16.48 6.74
N GLY A 641 16.23 15.36 6.06
CA GLY A 641 15.94 14.05 6.67
C GLY A 641 14.45 13.70 6.76
N ARG A 642 13.53 14.64 6.45
CA ARG A 642 12.08 14.40 6.48
C ARG A 642 11.66 13.36 5.46
N VAL A 643 10.77 12.45 5.84
CA VAL A 643 9.95 11.64 4.93
C VAL A 643 8.52 12.15 5.06
N ARG A 644 7.89 12.49 3.96
CA ARG A 644 6.51 13.00 4.00
C ARG A 644 5.53 11.86 4.19
N THR A 645 4.48 12.12 4.96
CA THR A 645 3.47 11.10 5.25
C THR A 645 2.78 10.59 3.99
N TYR A 646 2.34 11.47 3.08
CA TYR A 646 1.67 11.04 1.84
C TYR A 646 2.60 11.16 0.62
N TRP A 647 2.66 10.07 -0.17
CA TRP A 647 3.47 9.99 -1.41
C TRP A 647 2.58 10.18 -2.64
N VAL A 648 1.90 11.29 -2.71
CA VAL A 648 1.01 11.66 -3.81
C VAL A 648 1.67 12.75 -4.64
N PRO A 649 1.82 12.58 -5.99
CA PRO A 649 2.45 13.59 -6.83
C PRO A 649 1.65 14.89 -6.87
N GLU A 650 2.32 16.01 -7.09
CA GLU A 650 1.65 17.26 -7.37
C GLU A 650 1.02 17.22 -8.77
N PRO A 651 -0.23 17.68 -8.94
CA PRO A 651 -0.84 17.78 -10.26
C PRO A 651 -0.01 18.68 -11.18
N GLY A 652 0.36 18.18 -12.36
CA GLY A 652 0.89 18.99 -13.43
C GLY A 652 2.41 19.19 -13.47
N ASP A 653 3.20 18.61 -12.56
CA ASP A 653 4.65 18.79 -12.61
C ASP A 653 5.41 17.71 -13.39
N GLY A 654 4.74 16.63 -13.80
CA GLY A 654 5.32 15.56 -14.64
C GLY A 654 6.60 14.91 -14.09
N THR A 655 7.04 15.29 -12.91
CA THR A 655 8.22 14.72 -12.27
C THR A 655 7.89 13.42 -11.58
N PRO A 656 8.56 12.33 -11.92
CA PRO A 656 8.25 11.01 -11.40
C PRO A 656 8.49 10.86 -9.89
N ILE A 657 9.33 11.69 -9.31
CA ILE A 657 9.74 11.58 -7.91
C ILE A 657 10.11 12.96 -7.38
N GLY A 658 9.44 13.46 -6.35
CA GLY A 658 10.02 14.56 -5.58
C GLY A 658 9.09 15.60 -4.99
N LYS A 659 7.92 15.86 -5.54
CA LYS A 659 6.97 16.80 -4.93
C LYS A 659 5.68 16.11 -4.54
N VAL A 660 5.35 16.18 -3.27
CA VAL A 660 4.15 15.59 -2.70
C VAL A 660 3.12 16.69 -2.48
N ALA A 661 2.03 16.64 -3.24
CA ALA A 661 1.01 17.69 -3.23
C ALA A 661 0.25 17.79 -1.93
N ARG A 662 0.03 16.65 -1.28
CA ARG A 662 -0.84 16.60 -0.10
C ARG A 662 -0.09 16.14 1.12
N GLN A 663 -0.35 16.84 2.22
CA GLN A 663 0.10 16.45 3.55
C GLN A 663 -1.09 16.36 4.53
N PRO A 664 -0.97 15.63 5.64
CA PRO A 664 -1.99 15.59 6.67
C PRO A 664 -2.28 16.99 7.20
N VAL A 665 -3.55 17.26 7.48
CA VAL A 665 -3.93 18.45 8.25
C VAL A 665 -3.31 18.29 9.65
N GLY A 666 -2.58 19.30 10.10
CA GLY A 666 -1.93 19.27 11.42
C GLY A 666 -0.50 18.69 11.45
N GLY A 667 0.12 18.54 10.28
CA GLY A 667 1.52 18.10 10.15
C GLY A 667 1.69 16.60 9.92
N ASP A 668 2.94 16.17 9.78
CA ASP A 668 3.28 14.77 9.57
C ASP A 668 2.88 13.89 10.77
N TRP A 669 2.53 12.66 10.48
CA TRP A 669 2.28 11.67 11.51
C TRP A 669 3.61 11.15 12.09
N LEU A 670 3.98 11.61 13.28
CA LEU A 670 5.23 11.21 13.92
C LEU A 670 5.35 9.70 14.13
N GLY A 671 4.21 9.00 14.31
CA GLY A 671 4.18 7.54 14.34
C GLY A 671 4.62 6.89 13.03
N CYS A 672 4.38 7.54 11.88
CA CYS A 672 4.85 7.10 10.57
C CYS A 672 6.36 7.33 10.44
N LEU A 673 6.84 8.54 10.78
CA LEU A 673 8.27 8.85 10.78
C LEU A 673 9.08 7.89 11.68
N GLN A 674 8.54 7.54 12.85
CA GLN A 674 9.16 6.57 13.75
C GLN A 674 9.14 5.15 13.15
N ALA A 675 8.09 4.77 12.44
CA ALA A 675 8.04 3.48 11.75
C ALA A 675 9.07 3.42 10.61
N ASP A 676 9.27 4.51 9.88
CA ASP A 676 10.28 4.60 8.82
C ASP A 676 11.70 4.48 9.38
N GLU A 677 12.04 5.22 10.46
CA GLU A 677 13.38 5.12 11.05
C GLU A 677 13.67 3.70 11.53
N TRP A 678 12.66 3.04 12.12
CA TRP A 678 12.81 1.66 12.54
C TRP A 678 13.01 0.71 11.36
N ALA A 679 12.22 0.84 10.29
CA ALA A 679 12.37 0.03 9.08
C ALA A 679 13.74 0.24 8.42
N LEU A 680 14.21 1.49 8.31
CA LEU A 680 15.53 1.83 7.78
C LEU A 680 16.66 1.23 8.64
N GLY A 681 16.51 1.25 9.98
CA GLY A 681 17.48 0.63 10.89
C GLY A 681 17.58 -0.88 10.73
N LEU A 682 16.45 -1.57 10.54
CA LEU A 682 16.44 -3.01 10.25
C LEU A 682 17.09 -3.32 8.90
N LEU A 683 16.82 -2.51 7.87
CA LEU A 683 17.44 -2.66 6.55
C LEU A 683 18.96 -2.42 6.61
N ALA A 684 19.42 -1.44 7.39
CA ALA A 684 20.85 -1.20 7.59
C ALA A 684 21.57 -2.44 8.12
N GLY A 685 20.94 -3.21 9.01
CA GLY A 685 21.47 -4.50 9.50
C GLY A 685 21.54 -5.60 8.44
N THR A 686 20.95 -5.40 7.26
CA THR A 686 21.03 -6.33 6.13
C THR A 686 22.06 -5.91 5.08
N GLU A 687 22.63 -4.71 5.17
CA GLU A 687 23.71 -4.28 4.29
C GLU A 687 24.99 -5.06 4.66
N PRO A 688 25.75 -5.55 3.67
CA PRO A 688 27.05 -6.10 3.97
C PRO A 688 27.93 -4.99 4.57
N ASP A 689 28.72 -5.34 5.57
CA ASP A 689 29.72 -4.42 6.13
C ASP A 689 30.54 -3.83 4.98
N ARG A 690 30.28 -2.56 4.67
CA ARG A 690 31.16 -1.83 3.75
C ARG A 690 32.46 -1.63 4.50
N ALA A 691 33.51 -2.35 4.09
CA ALA A 691 34.86 -2.04 4.53
C ALA A 691 35.06 -0.52 4.35
N GLU A 692 35.58 0.16 5.38
CA GLU A 692 35.81 1.62 5.48
C GLU A 692 36.74 2.18 4.39
N GLY A 693 36.66 1.69 3.14
CA GLY A 693 37.59 1.97 2.05
C GLY A 693 37.10 2.91 0.95
N ASP A 694 35.80 3.20 0.81
CA ASP A 694 35.27 3.95 -0.36
C ASP A 694 34.77 5.38 -0.03
N ALA A 695 35.33 6.00 1.01
CA ALA A 695 35.17 7.44 1.24
C ALA A 695 36.41 8.19 0.72
N LYS A 696 36.54 8.27 -0.61
CA LYS A 696 37.41 9.26 -1.26
C LYS A 696 36.76 9.80 -2.53
#